data_d8b6887c1d661a3e70ab527dcb2ebcf2
#
_entry.id   d8b6887c1d661a3e70ab527dcb2ebcf2
#
_cell.length_a   1.000
_cell.length_b   1.000
_cell.length_c   1.000
_cell.angle_alpha   90.00
_cell.angle_beta   90.00
_cell.angle_gamma   90.00
#
_symmetry.space_group_name_H-M   'P 1'
#
loop_
_entity.id
_entity.type
_entity.pdbx_description
1 polymer ?
#
loop_
_entity_poly.entity_id
_entity_poly.type
_entity_poly.pdbx_seq_one_letter_code
_entity_poly.pdbx_strand_id
1 'polypeptide(L)'
;XXXWTLSVENFNLENKNTMGLEEYINRSKSNDKEIWLYNLPNDKNLFDVIDNLRRQYNKFEYTFVINQEIRITEITIDRDVDFSNCIFKNEDEIENSGDTQIESSIIFNKVKFKGIVDFSNTSLYDVKFEKVDFIGEGKNIYFQNSSLYDIKFKNVNFNFSTYFYNSQIEKLSFEDTTFRGNTNFREISFNGKTKFLNCTFTSLQNDTSEEVSFSESIFKQEANFSGSVFDVKANFSDTKFGVKQDDNLNENSSEVKFLFENAKFQKEINFSKAIFYDTIYFSGTEFCTDIKDYKIESINFENAQFHRKVRFHHCKFHNTVRFENTSFNKLADFYSAHFHKAQQFHFTDFLDRAIFSNTEFDEEVQFLHCRVETRVSYIRFESAIFNKGLDISRSNFNDKVNFWNIEIKEGDIFTSSKYADDFEVHKNEINPEKNIPSVYKQLRETYRVIKDNSYKQNNKIEALEFSKREMLVYERELKSVSSKSNNDKLLLLANKVSNNFGTNWLRGILFTASTGIITYLLMLCCLPFIHNTYIIISFTFIIIIISAFSFLNKDIDSFLPILILIILSFLLAIILFKSPFLYKENTHIKDYIIPDFIKILNVIDLKPFEKEENSIFNLSGLSYLFLFIGRIFIGYGYYQTIQAFRKFGKS
;
A
#
# COMPACT_ATOMS: atom_id res chain seq x y z
N UNK A 1 40.08 -40.38 35.46
CA UNK A 1 40.23 -40.16 35.87
C UNK A 1 40.68 -39.47 36.30
N UNK A 2 40.71 -38.61 36.27
CA UNK A 2 41.16 -37.94 36.63
C UNK A 2 41.21 -37.61 37.58
N UNK A 3 41.88 -37.76 38.16
CA UNK A 3 41.96 -37.55 38.87
C UNK A 3 41.55 -36.74 39.39
N TRP A 4 40.65 -36.49 39.90
CA TRP A 4 39.84 -35.62 40.66
C TRP A 4 40.51 -35.26 42.04
N THR A 5 41.77 -35.30 42.05
CA THR A 5 42.51 -34.88 43.26
C THR A 5 43.03 -33.47 43.12
N LEU A 6 42.09 -32.50 43.14
CA LEU A 6 42.43 -31.12 43.40
C LEU A 6 42.10 -30.86 44.88
N SER A 7 43.11 -30.52 45.65
CA SER A 7 42.98 -30.25 47.06
C SER A 7 42.12 -29.02 47.33
N VAL A 8 41.19 -29.15 48.23
CA VAL A 8 40.27 -28.09 48.68
C VAL A 8 40.97 -27.00 49.52
N GLU A 9 42.31 -26.96 49.56
CA GLU A 9 43.05 -26.18 50.52
C GLU A 9 43.08 -24.66 50.33
N ASN A 10 42.45 -24.12 49.27
CA ASN A 10 42.53 -22.64 49.03
C ASN A 10 41.19 -21.91 48.99
N PHE A 11 40.14 -22.47 49.57
CA PHE A 11 38.86 -21.79 49.65
C PHE A 11 38.63 -21.18 51.04
N ASN A 12 39.03 -19.93 51.23
CA ASN A 12 38.59 -19.15 52.38
C ASN A 12 37.15 -18.67 52.17
N LEU A 13 36.20 -19.51 52.47
CA LEU A 13 34.81 -19.15 52.63
C LEU A 13 34.59 -18.60 54.02
N GLU A 14 34.43 -17.27 54.12
CA GLU A 14 34.21 -16.61 55.43
C GLU A 14 32.83 -16.84 56.04
N ASN A 15 32.13 -17.96 55.67
CA ASN A 15 30.84 -18.27 56.26
C ASN A 15 30.79 -19.71 56.83
N LYS A 16 30.53 -19.80 58.08
CA LYS A 16 30.58 -21.01 58.91
C LYS A 16 29.55 -22.10 58.65
N ASN A 17 28.74 -22.00 57.57
CA ASN A 17 27.69 -22.98 57.26
C ASN A 17 27.67 -23.43 55.80
N THR A 18 28.80 -23.36 55.09
CA THR A 18 28.84 -23.86 53.71
C THR A 18 29.29 -25.30 53.63
N MET A 19 28.42 -26.12 53.09
CA MET A 19 28.78 -27.47 52.67
C MET A 19 29.96 -27.40 51.70
N GLY A 20 30.85 -28.41 51.76
CA GLY A 20 31.94 -28.52 50.79
C GLY A 20 31.38 -28.66 49.37
N LEU A 21 32.08 -28.10 48.37
CA LEU A 21 31.58 -28.09 47.00
C LEU A 21 31.30 -29.50 46.45
N GLU A 22 32.00 -30.52 46.94
CA GLU A 22 31.81 -31.90 46.49
C GLU A 22 30.43 -32.47 46.90
N GLU A 23 29.78 -31.90 47.89
CA GLU A 23 28.44 -32.35 48.32
C GLU A 23 27.36 -32.01 47.27
N TYR A 24 27.64 -31.10 46.40
CA TYR A 24 26.71 -30.75 45.31
C TYR A 24 26.89 -31.62 44.03
N ILE A 25 27.95 -32.46 43.99
CA ILE A 25 28.30 -33.24 42.79
C ILE A 25 27.75 -34.67 42.90
N ASN A 26 26.91 -35.07 41.96
CA ASN A 26 26.45 -36.43 41.87
C ASN A 26 27.42 -37.25 41.00
N ARG A 27 28.40 -37.91 41.65
CA ARG A 27 29.47 -38.63 40.95
C ARG A 27 28.95 -39.88 40.22
N SER A 28 27.82 -40.45 40.63
CA SER A 28 27.27 -41.62 39.94
C SER A 28 26.73 -41.32 38.56
N LYS A 29 26.35 -40.05 38.30
CA LYS A 29 25.85 -39.58 37.01
C LYS A 29 26.89 -38.83 36.21
N SER A 30 28.00 -38.39 36.81
CA SER A 30 29.05 -37.63 36.13
C SER A 30 29.84 -38.53 35.17
N ASN A 31 30.15 -37.96 34.00
CA ASN A 31 30.98 -38.62 33.00
C ASN A 31 32.21 -37.70 32.66
N ASP A 32 33.04 -38.11 31.69
CA ASP A 32 34.30 -37.42 31.41
C ASP A 32 34.15 -35.90 31.07
N LYS A 33 32.95 -35.46 30.65
CA LYS A 33 32.73 -34.08 30.26
C LYS A 33 31.50 -33.40 30.92
N GLU A 34 30.76 -34.15 31.73
CA GLU A 34 29.59 -33.61 32.43
C GLU A 34 29.78 -33.71 33.94
N ILE A 35 29.43 -32.67 34.65
CA ILE A 35 29.40 -32.64 36.13
C ILE A 35 27.95 -32.42 36.55
N TRP A 36 27.35 -33.43 37.16
CA TRP A 36 25.97 -33.36 37.60
C TRP A 36 25.90 -32.80 39.02
N LEU A 37 25.07 -31.77 39.18
CA LEU A 37 24.88 -31.01 40.44
C LEU A 37 23.49 -31.32 41.01
N TYR A 38 23.40 -31.31 42.33
CA TYR A 38 22.13 -31.55 43.03
C TYR A 38 22.19 -30.82 44.40
N ASN A 39 21.00 -30.66 45.03
CA ASN A 39 20.84 -30.01 46.34
C ASN A 39 21.41 -28.60 46.37
N LEU A 40 21.44 -27.90 45.26
CA LEU A 40 21.90 -26.52 45.17
C LEU A 40 20.96 -25.60 45.96
N PRO A 41 21.49 -24.54 46.60
CA PRO A 41 20.63 -23.60 47.33
C PRO A 41 19.65 -22.85 46.43
N ASN A 42 18.48 -22.58 46.95
CA ASN A 42 17.43 -21.79 46.25
C ASN A 42 17.37 -20.35 46.76
N ASP A 43 18.54 -19.73 46.98
CA ASP A 43 18.67 -18.34 47.42
C ASP A 43 19.89 -17.68 46.77
N LYS A 44 20.29 -16.54 47.24
CA LYS A 44 21.43 -15.80 46.69
C LYS A 44 22.76 -16.56 46.72
N ASN A 45 22.88 -17.55 47.60
CA ASN A 45 24.11 -18.36 47.73
C ASN A 45 24.31 -19.29 46.49
N LEU A 46 23.26 -19.58 45.72
CA LEU A 46 23.35 -20.33 44.47
C LEU A 46 24.45 -19.78 43.56
N PHE A 47 24.49 -18.46 43.43
CA PHE A 47 25.42 -17.79 42.49
C PHE A 47 26.87 -17.95 42.93
N ASP A 48 27.13 -17.91 44.25
CA ASP A 48 28.47 -18.15 44.82
C ASP A 48 28.89 -19.63 44.62
N VAL A 49 27.97 -20.56 44.85
CA VAL A 49 28.23 -22.00 44.67
C VAL A 49 28.57 -22.31 43.20
N ILE A 50 27.77 -21.83 42.29
CA ILE A 50 27.98 -22.05 40.84
C ILE A 50 29.34 -21.42 40.41
N ASP A 51 29.63 -20.16 40.81
CA ASP A 51 30.86 -19.51 40.47
C ASP A 51 32.10 -20.26 41.01
N ASN A 52 32.04 -20.75 42.23
CA ASN A 52 33.12 -21.49 42.84
C ASN A 52 33.35 -22.84 42.12
N LEU A 53 32.26 -23.55 41.78
CA LEU A 53 32.33 -24.77 40.98
C LEU A 53 32.97 -24.52 39.62
N ARG A 54 32.63 -23.41 38.97
CA ARG A 54 33.14 -23.07 37.65
C ARG A 54 34.59 -22.61 37.67
N ARG A 55 35.06 -22.09 38.82
CA ARG A 55 36.49 -21.80 39.03
C ARG A 55 37.28 -23.07 39.30
N GLN A 56 36.71 -24.01 40.05
CA GLN A 56 37.36 -25.30 40.39
C GLN A 56 37.44 -26.20 39.15
N TYR A 57 36.37 -26.24 38.33
CA TYR A 57 36.26 -27.08 37.15
C TYR A 57 36.19 -26.16 35.94
N ASN A 58 37.12 -26.24 35.03
CA ASN A 58 37.22 -25.40 33.86
C ASN A 58 35.89 -25.40 33.05
N LYS A 59 35.23 -24.27 33.01
CA LYS A 59 33.94 -24.11 32.32
C LYS A 59 34.00 -24.33 30.79
N PHE A 60 35.17 -24.31 30.20
CA PHE A 60 35.33 -24.56 28.77
C PHE A 60 35.57 -26.04 28.48
N GLU A 61 35.85 -26.86 29.49
CA GLU A 61 36.07 -28.32 29.35
C GLU A 61 34.85 -29.13 29.84
N TYR A 62 34.10 -28.60 30.80
CA TYR A 62 33.02 -29.31 31.46
C TYR A 62 31.68 -28.60 31.30
N THR A 63 30.62 -29.40 31.06
CA THR A 63 29.23 -28.97 31.09
C THR A 63 28.64 -29.30 32.46
N PHE A 64 28.04 -28.32 33.10
CA PHE A 64 27.39 -28.51 34.38
C PHE A 64 25.93 -28.85 34.15
N VAL A 65 25.48 -30.01 34.62
CA VAL A 65 24.09 -30.48 34.51
C VAL A 65 23.40 -30.29 35.90
N ILE A 66 22.44 -29.40 35.91
CA ILE A 66 21.66 -29.04 37.12
C ILE A 66 20.29 -29.69 36.97
N ASN A 67 20.05 -30.77 37.66
CA ASN A 67 18.80 -31.52 37.57
C ASN A 67 17.96 -31.31 38.83
N GLN A 68 17.44 -30.10 38.99
CA GLN A 68 16.53 -29.72 40.07
C GLN A 68 15.82 -28.41 39.72
N GLU A 69 14.71 -28.15 40.41
CA GLU A 69 14.07 -26.83 40.32
C GLU A 69 14.93 -25.79 41.06
N ILE A 70 15.28 -24.72 40.36
CA ILE A 70 15.90 -23.50 40.92
C ILE A 70 14.80 -22.44 41.04
N ARG A 71 14.46 -22.00 42.25
CA ARG A 71 13.41 -21.00 42.48
C ARG A 71 13.98 -19.83 43.28
N ILE A 72 14.14 -18.69 42.63
CA ILE A 72 14.66 -17.47 43.22
C ILE A 72 13.57 -16.40 43.19
N THR A 73 13.25 -15.84 44.37
CA THR A 73 12.08 -14.95 44.50
C THR A 73 12.46 -13.70 45.36
N GLU A 74 12.01 -12.57 44.88
CA GLU A 74 12.01 -11.29 45.61
C GLU A 74 13.41 -10.85 46.09
N ILE A 75 14.45 -10.96 45.24
CA ILE A 75 15.81 -10.54 45.61
C ILE A 75 16.43 -9.65 44.50
N THR A 76 17.44 -8.89 44.93
CA THR A 76 18.31 -8.15 44.02
C THR A 76 19.70 -8.80 44.03
N ILE A 77 20.22 -9.06 42.83
CA ILE A 77 21.53 -9.70 42.65
C ILE A 77 22.48 -8.61 42.13
N ASP A 78 23.42 -8.23 43.01
CA ASP A 78 24.32 -7.10 42.75
C ASP A 78 25.65 -7.49 42.11
N ARG A 79 25.71 -8.63 41.43
CA ARG A 79 26.92 -9.20 40.85
C ARG A 79 26.62 -9.74 39.44
N ASP A 80 27.68 -10.00 38.70
CA ASP A 80 27.57 -10.74 37.42
C ASP A 80 27.18 -12.20 37.70
N VAL A 81 26.37 -12.77 36.82
CA VAL A 81 25.85 -14.15 36.90
C VAL A 81 26.31 -14.88 35.63
N ASP A 82 27.07 -15.96 35.82
CA ASP A 82 27.59 -16.77 34.72
C ASP A 82 27.03 -18.20 34.81
N PHE A 83 26.03 -18.47 33.99
CA PHE A 83 25.45 -19.80 33.83
C PHE A 83 25.81 -20.42 32.46
N SER A 84 26.83 -19.88 31.77
CA SER A 84 27.23 -20.40 30.47
C SER A 84 27.70 -21.87 30.58
N ASN A 85 27.51 -22.65 29.51
CA ASN A 85 27.83 -24.08 29.43
C ASN A 85 27.13 -24.94 30.47
N CYS A 86 25.91 -24.56 30.90
CA CYS A 86 25.09 -25.34 31.83
C CYS A 86 23.89 -25.95 31.10
N ILE A 87 23.42 -27.09 31.68
CA ILE A 87 22.15 -27.71 31.31
C ILE A 87 21.25 -27.60 32.56
N PHE A 88 20.14 -26.89 32.40
CA PHE A 88 19.12 -26.78 33.49
C PHE A 88 17.92 -27.61 33.13
N LYS A 89 17.63 -28.63 33.91
CA LYS A 89 16.46 -29.49 33.72
C LYS A 89 15.91 -29.93 35.06
N ASN A 90 14.71 -30.43 35.08
CA ASN A 90 14.06 -31.02 36.25
C ASN A 90 13.30 -32.23 35.75
N GLU A 91 13.97 -33.36 35.74
CA GLU A 91 13.44 -34.59 35.19
C GLU A 91 13.19 -35.60 36.34
N ASP A 92 11.96 -35.94 36.56
CA ASP A 92 11.60 -37.04 37.43
C ASP A 92 11.30 -38.29 36.59
N GLU A 93 11.96 -39.39 36.89
CA GLU A 93 11.65 -40.68 36.28
C GLU A 93 10.34 -41.17 36.87
N ILE A 94 9.30 -41.27 36.04
CA ILE A 94 8.03 -41.85 36.47
C ILE A 94 8.25 -43.34 36.65
N GLU A 95 8.16 -43.82 37.90
CA GLU A 95 8.30 -45.23 38.23
C GLU A 95 7.36 -46.07 37.35
N ASN A 96 7.91 -47.07 36.66
CA ASN A 96 7.21 -48.09 35.88
C ASN A 96 6.69 -47.69 34.46
N SER A 97 6.92 -46.48 33.94
CA SER A 97 6.47 -46.14 32.57
C SER A 97 7.61 -45.93 31.58
N GLY A 98 8.81 -45.65 32.04
CA GLY A 98 9.92 -45.29 31.19
C GLY A 98 9.81 -43.87 30.59
N ASP A 99 8.76 -43.13 30.95
CA ASP A 99 8.58 -41.75 30.51
C ASP A 99 9.21 -40.79 31.53
N THR A 100 9.71 -39.66 31.02
CA THR A 100 10.24 -38.57 31.86
C THR A 100 9.26 -37.41 31.82
N GLN A 101 8.89 -36.92 33.00
CA GLN A 101 8.11 -35.69 33.11
C GLN A 101 9.08 -34.52 33.35
N ILE A 102 9.02 -33.54 32.47
CA ILE A 102 9.85 -32.34 32.61
C ILE A 102 9.03 -31.29 33.36
N GLU A 103 9.53 -30.87 34.50
CA GLU A 103 8.96 -29.79 35.31
C GLU A 103 9.83 -28.54 35.20
N SER A 104 9.37 -27.40 35.76
CA SER A 104 10.11 -26.16 35.71
C SER A 104 11.51 -26.30 36.29
N SER A 105 12.54 -25.98 35.52
CA SER A 105 13.93 -26.09 35.98
C SER A 105 14.41 -24.80 36.65
N ILE A 106 13.96 -23.63 36.15
CA ILE A 106 14.31 -22.32 36.77
C ILE A 106 13.05 -21.46 36.84
N ILE A 107 12.80 -20.86 37.98
CA ILE A 107 11.75 -19.87 38.18
C ILE A 107 12.39 -18.64 38.87
N PHE A 108 12.45 -17.52 38.17
CA PHE A 108 12.82 -16.21 38.72
C PHE A 108 11.54 -15.38 38.83
N ASN A 109 11.19 -14.96 40.04
CA ASN A 109 10.00 -14.14 40.29
C ASN A 109 10.34 -12.92 41.12
N LYS A 110 10.07 -11.71 40.58
CA LYS A 110 10.40 -10.43 41.24
C LYS A 110 11.90 -10.31 41.53
N VAL A 111 12.75 -10.66 40.57
CA VAL A 111 14.20 -10.63 40.71
C VAL A 111 14.77 -9.43 39.94
N LYS A 112 15.75 -8.77 40.51
CA LYS A 112 16.49 -7.70 39.86
C LYS A 112 17.95 -8.10 39.68
N PHE A 113 18.45 -8.07 38.46
CA PHE A 113 19.86 -8.34 38.12
C PHE A 113 20.58 -7.01 37.85
N LYS A 114 21.63 -6.72 38.57
CA LYS A 114 22.47 -5.52 38.37
C LYS A 114 23.75 -5.80 37.62
N GLY A 115 24.15 -7.06 37.48
CA GLY A 115 25.34 -7.46 36.74
C GLY A 115 25.04 -8.00 35.35
N ILE A 116 26.10 -8.43 34.67
CA ILE A 116 25.97 -9.23 33.43
C ILE A 116 25.26 -10.54 33.74
N VAL A 117 24.35 -10.96 32.88
CA VAL A 117 23.69 -12.27 33.03
C VAL A 117 23.99 -13.10 31.78
N ASP A 118 24.70 -14.20 31.98
CA ASP A 118 25.20 -15.03 30.88
C ASP A 118 24.61 -16.45 30.94
N PHE A 119 23.69 -16.74 30.03
CA PHE A 119 23.13 -18.04 29.77
C PHE A 119 23.59 -18.58 28.39
N SER A 120 24.71 -18.12 27.88
CA SER A 120 25.20 -18.57 26.57
C SER A 120 25.63 -20.04 26.62
N ASN A 121 25.50 -20.73 25.47
CA ASN A 121 25.86 -22.14 25.32
C ASN A 121 25.12 -23.06 26.34
N THR A 122 23.87 -22.72 26.67
CA THR A 122 23.09 -23.47 27.66
C THR A 122 22.01 -24.35 26.99
N SER A 123 21.56 -25.34 27.76
CA SER A 123 20.29 -26.02 27.45
C SER A 123 19.32 -25.72 28.61
N LEU A 124 18.21 -25.08 28.29
CA LEU A 124 17.22 -24.63 29.29
C LEU A 124 15.88 -25.31 29.05
N TYR A 125 15.38 -26.04 30.04
CA TYR A 125 14.12 -26.79 29.99
C TYR A 125 13.11 -26.16 30.94
N ASP A 126 11.99 -25.66 30.41
CA ASP A 126 10.88 -25.02 31.17
C ASP A 126 11.39 -23.97 32.16
N VAL A 127 11.84 -22.82 31.62
CA VAL A 127 12.36 -21.71 32.43
C VAL A 127 11.36 -20.57 32.42
N LYS A 128 11.12 -19.98 33.60
CA LYS A 128 10.15 -18.89 33.77
C LYS A 128 10.80 -17.67 34.42
N PHE A 129 10.63 -16.52 33.76
CA PHE A 129 11.01 -15.20 34.27
C PHE A 129 9.72 -14.39 34.43
N GLU A 130 9.33 -14.07 35.65
CA GLU A 130 8.12 -13.30 35.93
C GLU A 130 8.46 -12.07 36.77
N LYS A 131 8.12 -10.88 36.28
CA LYS A 131 8.39 -9.61 36.96
C LYS A 131 9.89 -9.45 37.26
N VAL A 132 10.74 -9.71 36.25
CA VAL A 132 12.20 -9.66 36.36
C VAL A 132 12.72 -8.39 35.67
N ASP A 133 13.64 -7.70 36.34
CA ASP A 133 14.29 -6.51 35.81
C ASP A 133 15.81 -6.75 35.67
N PHE A 134 16.33 -6.62 34.46
CA PHE A 134 17.77 -6.58 34.18
C PHE A 134 18.17 -5.11 34.14
N ILE A 135 18.70 -4.57 35.27
CA ILE A 135 18.85 -3.12 35.45
C ILE A 135 20.33 -2.66 35.49
N GLY A 136 21.29 -3.57 35.31
CA GLY A 136 22.72 -3.21 35.36
C GLY A 136 23.13 -2.29 34.23
N GLU A 137 23.58 -1.09 34.55
CA GLU A 137 24.02 -0.10 33.58
C GLU A 137 25.24 -0.63 32.79
N GLY A 138 25.11 -0.65 31.46
CA GLY A 138 26.14 -1.20 30.57
C GLY A 138 26.29 -2.73 30.60
N LYS A 139 25.37 -3.44 31.26
CA LYS A 139 25.45 -4.90 31.45
C LYS A 139 24.51 -5.64 30.52
N ASN A 140 25.06 -6.30 29.53
CA ASN A 140 24.30 -7.06 28.51
C ASN A 140 23.78 -8.38 29.08
N ILE A 141 22.79 -8.94 28.39
CA ILE A 141 22.15 -10.21 28.75
C ILE A 141 22.38 -11.18 27.59
N TYR A 142 22.89 -12.38 27.89
CA TYR A 142 23.34 -13.33 26.87
C TYR A 142 22.58 -14.65 26.98
N PHE A 143 21.93 -15.07 25.88
CA PHE A 143 21.29 -16.37 25.70
C PHE A 143 21.74 -17.05 24.38
N GLN A 144 22.77 -16.57 23.73
CA GLN A 144 23.15 -17.05 22.40
C GLN A 144 23.78 -18.46 22.43
N ASN A 145 23.77 -19.10 21.26
CA ASN A 145 24.33 -20.45 21.04
C ASN A 145 23.69 -21.50 21.97
N SER A 146 22.38 -21.37 22.24
CA SER A 146 21.71 -22.17 23.26
C SER A 146 20.58 -23.02 22.66
N SER A 147 20.17 -24.03 23.42
CA SER A 147 18.97 -24.84 23.14
C SER A 147 17.91 -24.51 24.19
N LEU A 148 16.84 -23.89 23.78
CA LEU A 148 15.78 -23.35 24.65
C LEU A 148 14.50 -24.14 24.42
N TYR A 149 14.07 -24.96 25.40
CA TYR A 149 12.99 -25.94 25.20
C TYR A 149 11.59 -25.44 25.59
N ASP A 150 11.44 -24.61 26.62
CA ASP A 150 10.20 -23.87 26.91
C ASP A 150 10.57 -22.71 27.81
N ILE A 151 10.67 -21.53 27.24
CA ILE A 151 11.14 -20.36 27.99
C ILE A 151 10.02 -19.30 27.96
N LYS A 152 9.67 -18.81 29.15
CA LYS A 152 8.60 -17.82 29.31
C LYS A 152 9.12 -16.59 30.05
N PHE A 153 8.88 -15.43 29.44
CA PHE A 153 9.17 -14.11 30.02
C PHE A 153 7.86 -13.34 30.13
N LYS A 154 7.46 -12.98 31.33
CA LYS A 154 6.22 -12.24 31.57
C LYS A 154 6.49 -11.02 32.47
N ASN A 155 6.13 -9.82 31.99
CA ASN A 155 6.40 -8.57 32.69
C ASN A 155 7.91 -8.43 32.99
N VAL A 156 8.75 -8.60 31.96
CA VAL A 156 10.21 -8.55 32.09
C VAL A 156 10.75 -7.28 31.43
N ASN A 157 11.75 -6.66 32.06
CA ASN A 157 12.43 -5.49 31.52
C ASN A 157 13.91 -5.81 31.26
N PHE A 158 14.28 -5.85 30.00
CA PHE A 158 15.67 -5.94 29.55
C PHE A 158 16.15 -4.51 29.29
N ASN A 159 16.89 -3.94 30.23
CA ASN A 159 17.30 -2.54 30.14
C ASN A 159 18.63 -2.34 29.42
N PHE A 160 19.22 -3.40 28.88
CA PHE A 160 20.41 -3.35 28.03
C PHE A 160 20.34 -4.41 26.94
N SER A 161 21.31 -4.39 26.03
CA SER A 161 21.31 -5.25 24.84
C SER A 161 21.19 -6.72 25.21
N THR A 162 20.37 -7.45 24.47
CA THR A 162 20.00 -8.84 24.75
C THR A 162 20.28 -9.71 23.51
N TYR A 163 20.98 -10.81 23.72
CA TYR A 163 21.49 -11.64 22.62
C TYR A 163 20.97 -13.06 22.72
N PHE A 164 20.21 -13.50 21.68
CA PHE A 164 19.69 -14.88 21.55
C PHE A 164 20.25 -15.55 20.29
N TYR A 165 21.11 -14.92 19.51
CA TYR A 165 21.51 -15.37 18.18
C TYR A 165 22.07 -16.80 18.17
N ASN A 166 21.94 -17.45 17.00
CA ASN A 166 22.51 -18.76 16.74
C ASN A 166 22.00 -19.84 17.75
N SER A 167 20.72 -19.76 18.09
CA SER A 167 20.10 -20.69 19.07
C SER A 167 19.04 -21.56 18.39
N GLN A 168 18.73 -22.68 19.03
CA GLN A 168 17.58 -23.51 18.68
C GLN A 168 16.50 -23.35 19.76
N ILE A 169 15.30 -23.01 19.34
CA ILE A 169 14.23 -22.66 20.28
C ILE A 169 13.00 -23.52 19.98
N GLU A 170 12.63 -24.40 20.91
CA GLU A 170 11.45 -25.24 20.76
C GLU A 170 10.16 -24.47 21.10
N LYS A 171 10.22 -23.62 22.15
CA LYS A 171 9.06 -22.83 22.54
C LYS A 171 9.50 -21.59 23.31
N LEU A 172 9.00 -20.42 22.91
CA LEU A 172 9.41 -19.15 23.49
C LEU A 172 8.21 -18.23 23.62
N SER A 173 8.05 -17.60 24.77
CA SER A 173 6.99 -16.63 24.99
C SER A 173 7.52 -15.40 25.72
N PHE A 174 7.31 -14.24 25.12
CA PHE A 174 7.47 -12.94 25.78
C PHE A 174 6.08 -12.28 25.81
N GLU A 175 5.62 -11.94 27.02
CA GLU A 175 4.34 -11.25 27.22
C GLU A 175 4.61 -10.00 28.07
N ASP A 176 4.09 -8.84 27.63
CA ASP A 176 4.21 -7.55 28.33
C ASP A 176 5.68 -7.25 28.72
N THR A 177 6.61 -7.49 27.77
CA THR A 177 8.05 -7.44 28.00
C THR A 177 8.66 -6.26 27.22
N THR A 178 9.60 -5.57 27.86
CA THR A 178 10.31 -4.42 27.26
C THR A 178 11.78 -4.78 27.01
N PHE A 179 12.23 -4.51 25.79
CA PHE A 179 13.62 -4.65 25.37
C PHE A 179 14.18 -3.26 25.07
N ARG A 180 15.26 -2.87 25.76
CA ARG A 180 15.97 -1.60 25.51
C ARG A 180 17.34 -1.89 24.91
N GLY A 181 17.70 -1.13 23.89
CA GLY A 181 18.97 -1.31 23.16
C GLY A 181 18.86 -2.39 22.08
N ASN A 182 20.00 -2.86 21.62
CA ASN A 182 20.06 -3.89 20.60
C ASN A 182 19.49 -5.22 21.10
N THR A 183 18.60 -5.82 20.32
CA THR A 183 18.03 -7.12 20.64
C THR A 183 18.27 -8.05 19.45
N ASN A 184 19.04 -9.12 19.68
CA ASN A 184 19.56 -9.94 18.58
C ASN A 184 18.99 -11.36 18.61
N PHE A 185 18.07 -11.62 17.67
CA PHE A 185 17.47 -12.93 17.41
C PHE A 185 17.90 -13.49 16.04
N ARG A 186 19.09 -13.14 15.56
CA ARG A 186 19.61 -13.58 14.27
C ARG A 186 19.92 -15.09 14.25
N GLU A 187 19.74 -15.70 13.08
CA GLU A 187 20.19 -17.08 12.82
C GLU A 187 19.59 -18.08 13.82
N ILE A 188 18.33 -17.87 14.23
CA ILE A 188 17.63 -18.74 15.16
C ILE A 188 16.70 -19.69 14.41
N SER A 189 16.68 -20.97 14.82
CA SER A 189 15.63 -21.92 14.43
C SER A 189 14.58 -21.96 15.53
N PHE A 190 13.42 -21.31 15.26
CA PHE A 190 12.24 -21.39 16.12
C PHE A 190 11.42 -22.62 15.70
N ASN A 191 11.63 -23.73 16.37
CA ASN A 191 11.03 -25.03 15.98
C ASN A 191 9.57 -25.16 16.41
N GLY A 192 9.16 -24.49 17.50
CA GLY A 192 7.80 -24.50 18.00
C GLY A 192 7.18 -23.12 18.05
N LYS A 193 6.05 -23.02 18.73
CA LYS A 193 5.29 -21.75 18.80
C LYS A 193 6.07 -20.66 19.52
N THR A 194 6.05 -19.47 18.94
CA THR A 194 6.78 -18.30 19.43
C THR A 194 5.80 -17.14 19.65
N LYS A 195 5.91 -16.47 20.80
CA LYS A 195 5.05 -15.33 21.13
C LYS A 195 5.87 -14.13 21.56
N PHE A 196 5.54 -12.97 20.97
CA PHE A 196 6.00 -11.66 21.36
C PHE A 196 4.76 -10.75 21.52
N LEU A 197 3.96 -11.03 22.57
CA LEU A 197 2.68 -10.37 22.78
C LEU A 197 2.84 -9.09 23.59
N ASN A 198 2.38 -7.95 23.05
CA ASN A 198 2.41 -6.65 23.70
C ASN A 198 3.84 -6.28 24.15
N CYS A 199 4.84 -6.68 23.38
CA CYS A 199 6.25 -6.35 23.68
C CYS A 199 6.59 -4.96 23.17
N THR A 200 7.56 -4.30 23.82
CA THR A 200 8.08 -3.01 23.39
C THR A 200 9.59 -3.14 23.15
N PHE A 201 10.02 -2.78 21.93
CA PHE A 201 11.43 -2.72 21.56
C PHE A 201 11.78 -1.23 21.41
N THR A 202 12.68 -0.73 22.26
CA THR A 202 12.97 0.71 22.31
C THR A 202 14.47 0.97 22.49
N SER A 203 14.91 2.18 22.21
CA SER A 203 16.31 2.56 22.31
C SER A 203 16.70 2.90 23.75
N LEU A 204 18.01 2.81 24.03
CA LEU A 204 18.57 3.20 25.32
C LEU A 204 18.58 4.72 25.50
N GLN A 205 19.14 5.45 24.54
CA GLN A 205 19.32 6.91 24.63
C GLN A 205 18.90 7.59 23.32
N ASN A 206 17.77 7.18 22.73
CA ASN A 206 17.34 7.67 21.42
C ASN A 206 18.41 7.41 20.32
N ASP A 207 19.19 6.37 20.47
CA ASP A 207 20.23 6.00 19.50
C ASP A 207 19.56 5.39 18.26
N THR A 208 19.71 6.04 17.12
CA THR A 208 19.10 5.61 15.87
C THR A 208 19.80 4.41 15.24
N SER A 209 20.97 3.99 15.76
CA SER A 209 21.69 2.82 15.26
C SER A 209 21.18 1.50 15.84
N GLU A 210 20.42 1.56 16.94
CA GLU A 210 19.91 0.36 17.61
C GLU A 210 18.80 -0.33 16.81
N GLU A 211 18.81 -1.68 16.88
CA GLU A 211 17.80 -2.47 16.16
C GLU A 211 17.39 -3.72 16.94
N VAL A 212 16.22 -4.24 16.61
CA VAL A 212 15.85 -5.63 16.89
C VAL A 212 15.99 -6.43 15.59
N SER A 213 16.77 -7.52 15.64
CA SER A 213 17.06 -8.30 14.44
C SER A 213 16.62 -9.74 14.58
N PHE A 214 15.81 -10.20 13.60
CA PHE A 214 15.43 -11.60 13.38
C PHE A 214 16.01 -12.13 12.07
N SER A 215 16.99 -11.43 11.50
CA SER A 215 17.51 -11.76 10.17
C SER A 215 18.05 -13.19 10.11
N GLU A 216 17.86 -13.83 8.96
CA GLU A 216 18.33 -15.20 8.68
C GLU A 216 17.74 -16.27 9.62
N SER A 217 16.65 -15.95 10.33
CA SER A 217 15.97 -16.89 11.25
C SER A 217 14.84 -17.66 10.55
N ILE A 218 14.43 -18.77 11.13
CA ILE A 218 13.36 -19.62 10.60
C ILE A 218 12.32 -19.86 11.70
N PHE A 219 11.08 -19.44 11.44
CA PHE A 219 9.92 -19.75 12.29
C PHE A 219 9.18 -20.93 11.68
N LYS A 220 9.35 -22.13 12.25
CA LYS A 220 8.74 -23.35 11.69
C LYS A 220 7.27 -23.51 12.06
N GLN A 221 6.84 -22.90 13.17
CA GLN A 221 5.48 -22.92 13.67
C GLN A 221 4.96 -21.49 13.85
N GLU A 222 3.75 -21.38 14.38
CA GLU A 222 3.10 -20.09 14.65
C GLU A 222 4.04 -19.09 15.36
N ALA A 223 4.11 -17.87 14.84
CA ALA A 223 4.78 -16.77 15.52
C ALA A 223 3.81 -15.60 15.62
N ASN A 224 3.67 -15.04 16.81
CA ASN A 224 2.68 -14.02 17.13
C ASN A 224 3.35 -12.78 17.72
N PHE A 225 3.34 -11.66 16.97
CA PHE A 225 3.87 -10.36 17.36
C PHE A 225 2.76 -9.35 17.61
N SER A 226 1.53 -9.81 17.83
CA SER A 226 0.36 -8.92 17.93
C SER A 226 0.48 -7.94 19.09
N GLY A 227 0.10 -6.68 18.83
CA GLY A 227 0.11 -5.60 19.81
C GLY A 227 1.49 -5.08 20.18
N SER A 228 2.57 -5.59 19.55
CA SER A 228 3.93 -5.16 19.89
C SER A 228 4.30 -3.84 19.21
N VAL A 229 5.15 -3.07 19.89
CA VAL A 229 5.63 -1.75 19.46
C VAL A 229 7.13 -1.83 19.20
N PHE A 230 7.54 -1.42 18.01
CA PHE A 230 8.94 -1.38 17.58
C PHE A 230 9.36 0.10 17.44
N ASP A 231 9.95 0.64 18.51
CA ASP A 231 10.50 2.01 18.54
C ASP A 231 12.00 2.03 18.20
N VAL A 232 12.48 0.98 17.58
CA VAL A 232 13.83 0.84 16.99
C VAL A 232 13.65 0.23 15.60
N LYS A 233 14.72 0.21 14.81
CA LYS A 233 14.71 -0.49 13.52
C LYS A 233 14.39 -1.97 13.74
N ALA A 234 13.54 -2.55 12.91
CA ALA A 234 13.19 -3.96 12.98
C ALA A 234 13.66 -4.67 11.72
N ASN A 235 14.46 -5.72 11.89
CA ASN A 235 15.11 -6.40 10.77
C ASN A 235 14.68 -7.86 10.71
N PHE A 236 13.90 -8.19 9.69
CA PHE A 236 13.45 -9.55 9.35
C PHE A 236 13.99 -9.99 7.98
N SER A 237 15.12 -9.42 7.52
CA SER A 237 15.68 -9.77 6.22
C SER A 237 16.08 -11.24 6.16
N ASP A 238 15.88 -11.88 5.02
CA ASP A 238 16.22 -13.30 4.79
C ASP A 238 15.54 -14.27 5.80
N THR A 239 14.50 -13.82 6.53
CA THR A 239 13.76 -14.65 7.50
C THR A 239 12.79 -15.56 6.74
N LYS A 240 12.63 -16.80 7.23
CA LYS A 240 11.63 -17.75 6.69
C LYS A 240 10.50 -17.93 7.70
N PHE A 241 9.28 -17.71 7.23
CA PHE A 241 8.05 -17.90 8.00
C PHE A 241 7.32 -19.13 7.47
N GLY A 242 7.41 -20.24 8.21
CA GLY A 242 6.91 -21.53 7.79
C GLY A 242 8.00 -22.40 7.17
N VAL A 243 7.58 -23.57 6.73
CA VAL A 243 8.47 -24.56 6.08
C VAL A 243 7.89 -24.87 4.71
N LYS A 244 8.75 -24.98 3.71
CA LYS A 244 8.31 -25.36 2.37
C LYS A 244 7.62 -26.71 2.42
N GLN A 245 6.35 -26.75 2.05
CA GLN A 245 5.58 -27.98 1.99
C GLN A 245 5.77 -28.64 0.62
N ASP A 246 5.77 -29.97 0.59
CA ASP A 246 5.79 -30.71 -0.67
C ASP A 246 4.45 -30.48 -1.39
N ASP A 247 4.52 -30.22 -2.68
CA ASP A 247 3.37 -29.89 -3.54
C ASP A 247 2.27 -30.99 -3.58
N ASN A 248 2.57 -32.17 -3.02
CA ASN A 248 1.67 -33.33 -3.03
C ASN A 248 0.85 -33.53 -1.75
N LEU A 249 1.01 -32.65 -0.74
CA LEU A 249 0.23 -32.76 0.49
C LEU A 249 -1.12 -32.04 0.33
N ASN A 250 -2.18 -32.70 0.76
CA ASN A 250 -3.56 -32.19 0.72
C ASN A 250 -3.66 -30.80 1.37
N GLU A 251 -4.48 -29.93 0.78
CA GLU A 251 -4.76 -28.57 1.26
C GLU A 251 -5.32 -28.52 2.69
N ASN A 252 -5.57 -29.68 3.32
CA ASN A 252 -6.13 -29.80 4.65
C ASN A 252 -5.08 -29.90 5.78
N SER A 253 -3.79 -29.71 5.48
CA SER A 253 -2.79 -29.56 6.55
C SER A 253 -3.11 -28.28 7.35
N SER A 254 -3.04 -28.34 8.67
CA SER A 254 -3.36 -27.20 9.54
C SER A 254 -2.54 -25.97 9.14
N GLU A 255 -3.25 -24.92 8.74
CA GLU A 255 -2.66 -23.65 8.31
C GLU A 255 -1.89 -23.03 9.47
N VAL A 256 -0.58 -22.86 9.32
CA VAL A 256 0.25 -22.11 10.27
C VAL A 256 0.03 -20.61 10.03
N LYS A 257 -0.06 -19.86 11.11
CA LYS A 257 -0.34 -18.42 11.02
C LYS A 257 0.78 -17.61 11.65
N PHE A 258 1.15 -16.54 10.97
CA PHE A 258 2.10 -15.56 11.47
C PHE A 258 1.34 -14.25 11.68
N LEU A 259 1.40 -13.72 12.91
CA LEU A 259 0.51 -12.65 13.33
C LEU A 259 1.31 -11.41 13.76
N PHE A 260 1.05 -10.29 13.08
CA PHE A 260 1.53 -8.95 13.44
C PHE A 260 0.34 -8.01 13.68
N GLU A 261 -0.81 -8.55 14.08
CA GLU A 261 -2.05 -7.77 14.19
C GLU A 261 -1.91 -6.63 15.21
N ASN A 262 -2.28 -5.42 14.78
CA ASN A 262 -2.20 -4.20 15.60
C ASN A 262 -0.78 -3.93 16.13
N ALA A 263 0.25 -4.42 15.46
CA ALA A 263 1.64 -4.06 15.75
C ALA A 263 1.92 -2.65 15.28
N LYS A 264 2.93 -2.01 15.88
CA LYS A 264 3.30 -0.64 15.52
C LYS A 264 4.81 -0.55 15.31
N PHE A 265 5.21 -0.29 14.08
CA PHE A 265 6.61 -0.03 13.72
C PHE A 265 6.78 1.49 13.63
N GLN A 266 7.49 2.06 14.59
CA GLN A 266 7.73 3.51 14.62
C GLN A 266 8.91 3.91 13.72
N LYS A 267 9.88 3.01 13.57
CA LYS A 267 11.09 3.22 12.74
C LYS A 267 11.07 2.30 11.52
N GLU A 268 12.19 2.17 10.82
CA GLU A 268 12.33 1.33 9.62
C GLU A 268 12.04 -0.14 9.93
N ILE A 269 11.44 -0.82 8.95
CA ILE A 269 11.13 -2.25 9.01
C ILE A 269 11.63 -2.93 7.73
N ASN A 270 12.42 -3.97 7.87
CA ASN A 270 13.05 -4.67 6.75
C ASN A 270 12.61 -6.14 6.69
N PHE A 271 11.84 -6.49 5.65
CA PHE A 271 11.48 -7.86 5.29
C PHE A 271 12.11 -8.27 3.94
N SER A 272 13.19 -7.61 3.52
CA SER A 272 13.80 -7.93 2.22
C SER A 272 14.25 -9.40 2.17
N LYS A 273 13.97 -10.07 1.03
CA LYS A 273 14.27 -11.48 0.80
C LYS A 273 13.59 -12.44 1.79
N ALA A 274 12.64 -11.98 2.60
CA ALA A 274 11.89 -12.85 3.49
C ALA A 274 11.01 -13.80 2.68
N ILE A 275 10.84 -15.03 3.15
CA ILE A 275 10.00 -16.04 2.50
C ILE A 275 8.88 -16.45 3.47
N PHE A 276 7.65 -16.20 3.03
CA PHE A 276 6.44 -16.53 3.79
C PHE A 276 5.82 -17.79 3.17
N TYR A 277 6.18 -18.95 3.71
CA TYR A 277 5.64 -20.24 3.24
C TYR A 277 4.21 -20.46 3.68
N ASP A 278 3.78 -19.80 4.76
CA ASP A 278 2.43 -19.88 5.30
C ASP A 278 1.77 -18.52 5.42
N THR A 279 0.53 -18.50 5.92
CA THR A 279 -0.31 -17.32 5.99
C THR A 279 0.23 -16.29 6.99
N ILE A 280 0.23 -15.01 6.61
CA ILE A 280 0.64 -13.92 7.50
C ILE A 280 -0.43 -12.81 7.54
N TYR A 281 -0.69 -12.29 8.74
CA TYR A 281 -1.65 -11.22 9.01
C TYR A 281 -0.95 -10.01 9.60
N PHE A 282 -1.08 -8.88 8.90
CA PHE A 282 -0.64 -7.56 9.37
C PHE A 282 -1.84 -6.67 9.74
N SER A 283 -3.02 -7.24 9.95
CA SER A 283 -4.25 -6.46 10.11
C SER A 283 -4.12 -5.38 11.21
N GLY A 284 -4.43 -4.13 10.87
CA GLY A 284 -4.35 -3.01 11.80
C GLY A 284 -2.94 -2.53 12.12
N THR A 285 -1.91 -3.07 11.48
CA THR A 285 -0.52 -2.67 11.71
C THR A 285 -0.25 -1.28 11.14
N GLU A 286 0.50 -0.46 11.90
CA GLU A 286 0.98 0.84 11.46
C GLU A 286 2.49 0.75 11.20
N PHE A 287 2.92 1.22 10.01
CA PHE A 287 4.30 1.13 9.55
C PHE A 287 4.94 2.53 9.47
N CYS A 288 6.07 2.71 10.13
CA CYS A 288 6.91 3.92 10.09
C CYS A 288 6.18 5.17 10.58
N THR A 289 5.55 5.09 11.74
CA THR A 289 4.74 6.18 12.29
C THR A 289 5.57 7.40 12.71
N ASP A 290 6.87 7.23 13.00
CA ASP A 290 7.73 8.31 13.52
C ASP A 290 8.82 8.74 12.51
N ILE A 291 8.72 8.34 11.26
CA ILE A 291 9.65 8.77 10.21
C ILE A 291 9.03 9.95 9.48
N LYS A 292 9.60 11.13 9.67
CA LYS A 292 9.12 12.39 9.08
C LYS A 292 9.63 12.57 7.65
N ASP A 293 10.84 12.14 7.37
CA ASP A 293 11.49 12.30 6.08
C ASP A 293 11.20 11.11 5.17
N TYR A 294 11.05 11.38 3.88
CA TYR A 294 10.84 10.34 2.87
C TYR A 294 12.10 9.49 2.71
N LYS A 295 11.95 8.18 2.87
CA LYS A 295 13.02 7.20 2.63
C LYS A 295 12.43 5.99 1.90
N ILE A 296 12.99 5.64 0.77
CA ILE A 296 12.50 4.54 -0.07
C ILE A 296 12.56 3.19 0.65
N GLU A 297 13.55 3.00 1.51
CA GLU A 297 13.81 1.71 2.17
C GLU A 297 13.20 1.61 3.57
N SER A 298 12.36 2.56 3.98
CA SER A 298 11.82 2.57 5.35
C SER A 298 10.90 1.39 5.63
N ILE A 299 10.11 0.96 4.64
CA ILE A 299 9.25 -0.23 4.73
C ILE A 299 9.66 -1.12 3.55
N ASN A 300 10.49 -2.12 3.81
CA ASN A 300 11.19 -2.85 2.75
C ASN A 300 10.74 -4.31 2.66
N PHE A 301 10.06 -4.66 1.55
CA PHE A 301 9.70 -6.03 1.18
C PHE A 301 10.41 -6.47 -0.11
N GLU A 302 11.50 -5.80 -0.50
CA GLU A 302 12.23 -6.11 -1.74
C GLU A 302 12.61 -7.59 -1.80
N ASN A 303 12.32 -8.23 -2.93
CA ASN A 303 12.61 -9.66 -3.18
C ASN A 303 11.89 -10.62 -2.20
N ALA A 304 10.85 -10.17 -1.49
CA ALA A 304 10.07 -11.03 -0.60
C ALA A 304 9.14 -11.95 -1.40
N GLN A 305 8.85 -13.14 -0.86
CA GLN A 305 8.00 -14.14 -1.51
C GLN A 305 6.88 -14.56 -0.55
N PHE A 306 5.64 -14.38 -0.98
CA PHE A 306 4.45 -14.80 -0.23
C PHE A 306 3.84 -16.01 -0.93
N HIS A 307 4.07 -17.22 -0.39
CA HIS A 307 3.57 -18.47 -0.97
C HIS A 307 2.11 -18.74 -0.61
N ARG A 308 1.63 -18.17 0.49
CA ARG A 308 0.24 -18.25 0.94
C ARG A 308 -0.35 -16.85 1.07
N LYS A 309 -1.54 -16.77 1.65
CA LYS A 309 -2.30 -15.53 1.83
C LYS A 309 -1.56 -14.53 2.75
N VAL A 310 -1.61 -13.26 2.37
CA VAL A 310 -1.19 -12.16 3.23
C VAL A 310 -2.34 -11.15 3.37
N ARG A 311 -2.58 -10.67 4.59
CA ARG A 311 -3.57 -9.63 4.88
C ARG A 311 -2.91 -8.37 5.43
N PHE A 312 -3.14 -7.29 4.71
CA PHE A 312 -2.78 -5.93 5.13
C PHE A 312 -4.06 -5.11 5.42
N HIS A 313 -5.11 -5.76 5.95
CA HIS A 313 -6.38 -5.11 6.29
C HIS A 313 -6.17 -3.95 7.24
N HIS A 314 -6.71 -2.76 6.90
CA HIS A 314 -6.66 -1.57 7.76
C HIS A 314 -5.24 -1.17 8.17
N CYS A 315 -4.23 -1.58 7.41
CA CYS A 315 -2.85 -1.16 7.63
C CYS A 315 -2.68 0.32 7.27
N LYS A 316 -1.79 1.00 7.99
CA LYS A 316 -1.39 2.36 7.66
C LYS A 316 0.11 2.37 7.33
N PHE A 317 0.43 2.79 6.11
CA PHE A 317 1.80 2.90 5.65
C PHE A 317 2.19 4.38 5.63
N HIS A 318 2.91 4.82 6.67
CA HIS A 318 3.26 6.24 6.85
C HIS A 318 4.47 6.66 6.00
N ASN A 319 5.09 5.70 5.29
CA ASN A 319 6.14 5.96 4.31
C ASN A 319 5.95 5.03 3.12
N THR A 320 6.76 5.22 2.07
CA THR A 320 6.70 4.38 0.86
C THR A 320 7.07 2.93 1.20
N VAL A 321 6.32 1.98 0.64
CA VAL A 321 6.61 0.55 0.78
C VAL A 321 7.37 0.09 -0.46
N ARG A 322 8.55 -0.51 -0.27
CA ARG A 322 9.34 -1.08 -1.36
C ARG A 322 8.91 -2.53 -1.59
N PHE A 323 8.12 -2.76 -2.65
CA PHE A 323 7.68 -4.09 -3.10
C PHE A 323 8.44 -4.57 -4.34
N GLU A 324 9.61 -4.02 -4.62
CA GLU A 324 10.40 -4.37 -5.79
C GLU A 324 10.71 -5.87 -5.82
N ASN A 325 10.38 -6.53 -6.95
CA ASN A 325 10.58 -7.97 -7.14
C ASN A 325 9.87 -8.85 -6.08
N THR A 326 8.82 -8.33 -5.45
CA THR A 326 7.99 -9.10 -4.51
C THR A 326 7.00 -9.96 -5.28
N SER A 327 6.78 -11.21 -4.85
CA SER A 327 5.78 -12.08 -5.46
C SER A 327 4.70 -12.47 -4.45
N PHE A 328 3.45 -12.29 -4.88
CA PHE A 328 2.26 -12.72 -4.15
C PHE A 328 1.66 -13.91 -4.89
N ASN A 329 1.95 -15.13 -4.42
CA ASN A 329 1.53 -16.35 -5.11
C ASN A 329 0.07 -16.73 -4.81
N LYS A 330 -0.49 -16.22 -3.72
CA LYS A 330 -1.90 -16.37 -3.34
C LYS A 330 -2.48 -15.00 -3.00
N LEU A 331 -3.60 -14.94 -2.29
CA LEU A 331 -4.31 -13.70 -1.97
C LEU A 331 -3.40 -12.66 -1.30
N ALA A 332 -3.31 -11.49 -1.92
CA ALA A 332 -2.70 -10.29 -1.33
C ALA A 332 -3.84 -9.29 -1.02
N ASP A 333 -4.14 -9.11 0.23
CA ASP A 333 -5.36 -8.42 0.66
C ASP A 333 -5.05 -7.11 1.39
N PHE A 334 -5.20 -6.00 0.65
CA PHE A 334 -4.97 -4.63 1.14
C PHE A 334 -6.29 -3.91 1.48
N TYR A 335 -7.36 -4.65 1.79
CA TYR A 335 -8.68 -4.06 2.07
C TYR A 335 -8.58 -2.96 3.13
N SER A 336 -9.08 -1.75 2.79
CA SER A 336 -9.08 -0.57 3.65
C SER A 336 -7.69 -0.18 4.17
N ALA A 337 -6.64 -0.52 3.45
CA ALA A 337 -5.29 -0.03 3.78
C ALA A 337 -5.14 1.44 3.37
N HIS A 338 -4.23 2.15 4.01
CA HIS A 338 -3.98 3.57 3.75
C HIS A 338 -2.49 3.81 3.50
N PHE A 339 -2.16 4.31 2.32
CA PHE A 339 -0.81 4.66 1.90
C PHE A 339 -0.65 6.18 1.94
N HIS A 340 0.12 6.70 2.89
CA HIS A 340 0.26 8.15 3.11
C HIS A 340 1.30 8.82 2.21
N LYS A 341 2.18 8.03 1.56
CA LYS A 341 3.24 8.57 0.69
C LYS A 341 3.13 7.95 -0.71
N ALA A 342 3.86 8.52 -1.65
CA ALA A 342 3.94 8.02 -3.01
C ALA A 342 4.27 6.52 -3.00
N GLN A 343 3.57 5.73 -3.82
CA GLN A 343 3.70 4.28 -3.80
C GLN A 343 3.99 3.76 -5.21
N GLN A 344 5.00 2.93 -5.30
CA GLN A 344 5.39 2.27 -6.55
C GLN A 344 5.41 0.76 -6.33
N PHE A 345 4.59 0.04 -7.08
CA PHE A 345 4.64 -1.42 -7.15
C PHE A 345 5.48 -1.78 -8.39
N HIS A 346 6.76 -2.06 -8.19
CA HIS A 346 7.74 -2.23 -9.27
C HIS A 346 8.18 -3.70 -9.36
N PHE A 347 7.98 -4.31 -10.54
CA PHE A 347 8.21 -5.75 -10.74
C PHE A 347 7.54 -6.58 -9.65
N THR A 348 6.36 -6.13 -9.19
CA THR A 348 5.58 -6.84 -8.17
C THR A 348 4.64 -7.82 -8.87
N ASP A 349 4.73 -9.10 -8.54
CA ASP A 349 3.93 -10.14 -9.18
C ASP A 349 2.69 -10.47 -8.35
N PHE A 350 1.53 -10.36 -8.99
CA PHE A 350 0.23 -10.76 -8.42
C PHE A 350 -0.24 -12.01 -9.16
N LEU A 351 0.07 -13.20 -8.62
CA LEU A 351 -0.15 -14.47 -9.30
C LEU A 351 -1.49 -15.13 -8.95
N ASP A 352 -2.24 -14.54 -8.02
CA ASP A 352 -3.62 -14.93 -7.68
C ASP A 352 -4.40 -13.64 -7.46
N ARG A 353 -5.25 -13.57 -6.46
CA ARG A 353 -6.09 -12.39 -6.18
C ARG A 353 -5.33 -11.31 -5.44
N ALA A 354 -5.54 -10.05 -5.84
CA ALA A 354 -5.07 -8.88 -5.13
C ALA A 354 -6.25 -7.95 -4.86
N ILE A 355 -6.48 -7.59 -3.61
CA ILE A 355 -7.63 -6.77 -3.21
C ILE A 355 -7.14 -5.43 -2.68
N PHE A 356 -7.49 -4.36 -3.38
CA PHE A 356 -7.26 -2.97 -2.99
C PHE A 356 -8.60 -2.26 -2.75
N SER A 357 -9.65 -3.01 -2.39
CA SER A 357 -10.98 -2.43 -2.15
C SER A 357 -10.94 -1.48 -0.94
N ASN A 358 -11.54 -0.31 -1.07
CA ASN A 358 -11.56 0.76 -0.06
C ASN A 358 -10.16 1.22 0.35
N THR A 359 -9.12 0.92 -0.43
CA THR A 359 -7.76 1.39 -0.16
C THR A 359 -7.66 2.87 -0.52
N GLU A 360 -6.99 3.65 0.33
CA GLU A 360 -6.74 5.06 0.07
C GLU A 360 -5.25 5.32 -0.16
N PHE A 361 -4.95 6.08 -1.21
CA PHE A 361 -3.61 6.51 -1.56
C PHE A 361 -3.58 8.03 -1.56
N ASP A 362 -2.82 8.63 -0.64
CA ASP A 362 -2.76 10.09 -0.48
C ASP A 362 -1.90 10.76 -1.56
N GLU A 363 -0.90 10.03 -2.07
CA GLU A 363 0.06 10.53 -3.06
C GLU A 363 -0.01 9.69 -4.35
N GLU A 364 0.88 9.97 -5.29
CA GLU A 364 0.95 9.31 -6.60
C GLU A 364 1.19 7.80 -6.45
N VAL A 365 0.53 7.01 -7.31
CA VAL A 365 0.64 5.54 -7.31
C VAL A 365 1.00 5.05 -8.70
N GLN A 366 2.00 4.16 -8.77
CA GLN A 366 2.39 3.52 -10.02
C GLN A 366 2.46 1.99 -9.84
N PHE A 367 1.93 1.27 -10.83
CA PHE A 367 2.13 -0.17 -10.99
C PHE A 367 3.04 -0.36 -12.21
N LEU A 368 4.31 -0.70 -11.97
CA LEU A 368 5.35 -0.73 -13.00
C LEU A 368 5.82 -2.16 -13.26
N HIS A 369 5.59 -2.65 -14.48
CA HIS A 369 6.04 -3.98 -14.91
C HIS A 369 5.55 -5.10 -13.98
N CYS A 370 4.34 -4.93 -13.42
CA CYS A 370 3.70 -5.94 -12.60
C CYS A 370 3.19 -7.08 -13.48
N ARG A 371 3.47 -8.32 -13.05
CA ARG A 371 2.95 -9.50 -13.72
C ARG A 371 1.63 -9.92 -13.06
N VAL A 372 0.60 -10.10 -13.89
CA VAL A 372 -0.70 -10.59 -13.49
C VAL A 372 -0.99 -11.84 -14.32
N GLU A 373 -1.14 -12.99 -13.65
CA GLU A 373 -1.36 -14.27 -14.34
C GLU A 373 -2.76 -14.31 -14.97
N THR A 374 -2.83 -14.46 -16.29
CA THR A 374 -4.08 -14.28 -17.04
C THR A 374 -5.19 -15.30 -16.73
N ARG A 375 -4.85 -16.46 -16.19
CA ARG A 375 -5.84 -17.51 -15.92
C ARG A 375 -6.48 -17.43 -14.55
N VAL A 376 -5.74 -17.03 -13.51
CA VAL A 376 -6.18 -17.11 -12.13
C VAL A 376 -6.17 -15.77 -11.40
N SER A 377 -5.35 -14.83 -11.85
CA SER A 377 -5.21 -13.53 -11.18
C SER A 377 -6.46 -12.69 -11.33
N TYR A 378 -6.80 -11.97 -10.29
CA TYR A 378 -7.90 -11.02 -10.26
C TYR A 378 -7.52 -9.86 -9.34
N ILE A 379 -7.55 -8.63 -9.86
CA ILE A 379 -7.23 -7.44 -9.07
C ILE A 379 -8.52 -6.64 -8.87
N ARG A 380 -8.80 -6.26 -7.63
CA ARG A 380 -9.98 -5.49 -7.27
C ARG A 380 -9.58 -4.15 -6.68
N PHE A 381 -9.98 -3.07 -7.37
CA PHE A 381 -9.81 -1.69 -6.89
C PHE A 381 -11.15 -1.07 -6.47
N GLU A 382 -12.16 -1.89 -6.22
CA GLU A 382 -13.51 -1.44 -5.86
C GLU A 382 -13.46 -0.38 -4.77
N SER A 383 -13.99 0.83 -5.07
CA SER A 383 -14.04 1.97 -4.15
C SER A 383 -12.66 2.44 -3.65
N ALA A 384 -11.59 2.14 -4.38
CA ALA A 384 -10.27 2.68 -4.05
C ALA A 384 -10.21 4.18 -4.40
N ILE A 385 -9.47 4.94 -3.60
CA ILE A 385 -9.32 6.39 -3.75
C ILE A 385 -7.85 6.72 -4.04
N PHE A 386 -7.62 7.41 -5.16
CA PHE A 386 -6.30 7.87 -5.59
C PHE A 386 -6.30 9.40 -5.54
N ASN A 387 -5.76 9.97 -4.46
CA ASN A 387 -5.86 11.42 -4.20
C ASN A 387 -4.96 12.26 -5.10
N LYS A 388 -3.88 11.70 -5.68
CA LYS A 388 -2.99 12.43 -6.60
C LYS A 388 -2.69 11.68 -7.90
N GLY A 389 -3.49 10.66 -8.24
CA GLY A 389 -3.38 10.00 -9.52
C GLY A 389 -2.88 8.56 -9.46
N LEU A 390 -3.10 7.87 -10.56
CA LEU A 390 -2.80 6.44 -10.73
C LEU A 390 -2.13 6.23 -12.09
N ASP A 391 -1.04 5.46 -12.12
CA ASP A 391 -0.39 5.02 -13.36
C ASP A 391 -0.34 3.49 -13.41
N ILE A 392 -1.11 2.89 -14.32
CA ILE A 392 -1.07 1.45 -14.63
C ILE A 392 -0.62 1.21 -16.08
N SER A 393 -0.08 2.24 -16.74
CA SER A 393 0.23 2.21 -18.18
C SER A 393 1.29 1.19 -18.56
N ARG A 394 2.16 0.83 -17.60
CA ARG A 394 3.28 -0.08 -17.85
C ARG A 394 3.10 -1.44 -17.20
N SER A 395 1.86 -1.81 -16.85
CA SER A 395 1.51 -3.14 -16.33
C SER A 395 0.38 -3.75 -17.15
N ASN A 396 0.34 -5.07 -17.20
CA ASN A 396 -0.66 -5.77 -18.02
C ASN A 396 -1.94 -6.04 -17.23
N PHE A 397 -2.75 -5.00 -17.00
CA PHE A 397 -4.02 -5.06 -16.28
C PHE A 397 -5.22 -5.15 -17.26
N ASN A 398 -5.16 -6.03 -18.24
CA ASN A 398 -6.09 -5.96 -19.38
C ASN A 398 -7.51 -6.46 -19.06
N ASP A 399 -7.68 -7.65 -18.52
CA ASP A 399 -9.01 -8.28 -18.54
C ASP A 399 -9.59 -8.65 -17.18
N LYS A 400 -8.79 -8.74 -16.12
CA LYS A 400 -9.25 -9.26 -14.83
C LYS A 400 -9.03 -8.24 -13.69
N VAL A 401 -9.50 -7.02 -13.95
CA VAL A 401 -9.41 -5.94 -12.96
C VAL A 401 -10.80 -5.35 -12.76
N ASN A 402 -11.19 -5.15 -11.52
CA ASN A 402 -12.43 -4.47 -11.17
C ASN A 402 -12.09 -3.04 -10.71
N PHE A 403 -12.53 -2.05 -11.50
CA PHE A 403 -12.37 -0.63 -11.19
C PHE A 403 -13.67 0.02 -10.71
N TRP A 404 -14.66 -0.77 -10.29
CA TRP A 404 -15.98 -0.22 -9.93
C TRP A 404 -15.87 0.81 -8.81
N ASN A 405 -16.51 1.96 -9.02
CA ASN A 405 -16.61 3.05 -8.04
C ASN A 405 -15.26 3.62 -7.59
N ILE A 406 -14.21 3.53 -8.42
CA ILE A 406 -12.92 4.14 -8.06
C ILE A 406 -13.01 5.68 -8.16
N GLU A 407 -12.22 6.35 -7.34
CA GLU A 407 -12.08 7.80 -7.37
C GLU A 407 -10.63 8.16 -7.68
N ILE A 408 -10.40 8.81 -8.83
CA ILE A 408 -9.09 9.35 -9.19
C ILE A 408 -9.20 10.87 -9.18
N LYS A 409 -8.58 11.51 -8.21
CA LYS A 409 -8.52 12.97 -8.13
C LYS A 409 -7.30 13.44 -8.90
N GLU A 410 -7.51 14.37 -9.83
CA GLU A 410 -6.44 14.94 -10.61
C GLU A 410 -5.86 16.13 -9.85
N GLY A 411 -4.95 15.86 -8.95
CA GLY A 411 -4.22 16.90 -8.22
C GLY A 411 -3.12 17.53 -9.08
N ASP A 412 -1.99 17.78 -8.49
CA ASP A 412 -0.84 18.42 -9.14
C ASP A 412 -0.04 17.48 -10.05
N ILE A 413 -0.60 16.36 -10.43
CA ILE A 413 0.05 15.35 -11.29
C ILE A 413 0.52 15.95 -12.62
N PHE A 414 -0.18 16.97 -13.14
CA PHE A 414 0.17 17.59 -14.40
C PHE A 414 1.24 18.67 -14.27
N THR A 415 1.54 19.10 -13.05
CA THR A 415 2.59 20.08 -12.78
C THR A 415 3.86 19.45 -12.24
N SER A 416 3.76 18.21 -11.77
CA SER A 416 4.89 17.48 -11.18
C SER A 416 5.64 16.71 -12.28
N SER A 417 6.86 17.12 -12.56
CA SER A 417 7.80 16.32 -13.35
C SER A 417 8.39 15.16 -12.54
N LYS A 418 8.06 15.09 -11.27
CA LYS A 418 8.65 14.17 -10.32
C LYS A 418 8.04 12.77 -10.34
N TYR A 419 6.93 12.55 -11.03
CA TYR A 419 6.17 11.32 -10.98
C TYR A 419 7.01 10.07 -11.25
N ALA A 420 7.98 10.18 -12.17
CA ALA A 420 8.91 9.08 -12.46
C ALA A 420 10.30 9.27 -11.82
N ASP A 421 10.63 10.49 -11.40
CA ASP A 421 11.98 10.83 -10.95
C ASP A 421 12.21 10.62 -9.45
N ASP A 422 11.14 10.55 -8.66
CA ASP A 422 11.25 10.40 -7.21
C ASP A 422 11.59 8.98 -6.75
N PHE A 423 11.57 8.01 -7.67
CA PHE A 423 11.85 6.61 -7.36
C PHE A 423 13.20 6.21 -7.97
N GLU A 424 14.19 5.97 -7.11
CA GLU A 424 15.56 5.62 -7.51
C GLU A 424 15.66 4.34 -8.35
N VAL A 425 14.66 3.48 -8.25
CA VAL A 425 14.62 2.20 -8.96
C VAL A 425 14.79 2.40 -10.47
N HIS A 426 14.28 3.49 -11.03
CA HIS A 426 14.40 3.76 -12.46
C HIS A 426 15.78 4.30 -12.88
N LYS A 427 16.56 4.79 -11.95
CA LYS A 427 17.87 5.39 -12.29
C LYS A 427 18.94 4.35 -12.64
N ASN A 428 18.80 3.12 -12.15
CA ASN A 428 19.85 2.13 -12.21
C ASN A 428 19.66 1.03 -13.26
N GLU A 429 18.43 0.80 -13.75
CA GLU A 429 18.14 -0.37 -14.60
C GLU A 429 17.97 -0.07 -16.09
N ILE A 430 17.47 1.11 -16.43
CA ILE A 430 17.24 1.50 -17.81
C ILE A 430 17.64 2.98 -17.90
N ASN A 431 18.40 3.37 -18.88
CA ASN A 431 18.68 4.79 -19.08
C ASN A 431 17.34 5.52 -19.26
N PRO A 432 16.78 6.16 -18.21
CA PRO A 432 15.39 6.53 -18.21
C PRO A 432 15.06 7.72 -19.10
N GLU A 433 16.08 8.51 -19.46
CA GLU A 433 15.89 9.74 -20.25
C GLU A 433 15.41 9.48 -21.67
N LYS A 434 15.58 8.26 -22.20
CA LYS A 434 15.25 7.97 -23.61
C LYS A 434 13.97 7.18 -23.82
N ASN A 435 13.47 6.47 -22.83
CA ASN A 435 12.40 5.47 -23.04
C ASN A 435 11.15 5.62 -22.17
N ILE A 436 11.13 6.55 -21.20
CA ILE A 436 9.94 6.75 -20.38
C ILE A 436 8.95 7.65 -21.13
N PRO A 437 7.73 7.20 -21.39
CA PRO A 437 6.71 8.05 -21.99
C PRO A 437 6.40 9.26 -21.09
N SER A 438 5.94 10.35 -21.68
CA SER A 438 5.53 11.53 -20.90
C SER A 438 4.43 11.17 -19.90
N VAL A 439 4.33 11.93 -18.82
CA VAL A 439 3.29 11.76 -17.79
C VAL A 439 1.89 11.77 -18.42
N TYR A 440 1.66 12.62 -19.41
CA TYR A 440 0.38 12.69 -20.12
C TYR A 440 0.08 11.39 -20.87
N LYS A 441 1.07 10.79 -21.53
CA LYS A 441 0.89 9.50 -22.20
C LYS A 441 0.59 8.39 -21.22
N GLN A 442 1.29 8.33 -20.09
CA GLN A 442 1.07 7.34 -19.04
C GLN A 442 -0.35 7.45 -18.48
N LEU A 443 -0.78 8.66 -18.15
CA LEU A 443 -2.12 8.90 -17.61
C LEU A 443 -3.21 8.63 -18.65
N ARG A 444 -3.00 9.01 -19.90
CA ARG A 444 -3.93 8.72 -21.01
C ARG A 444 -4.09 7.20 -21.19
N GLU A 445 -2.98 6.46 -21.16
CA GLU A 445 -3.01 5.00 -21.26
C GLU A 445 -3.75 4.37 -20.05
N THR A 446 -3.53 4.90 -18.86
CA THR A 446 -4.25 4.48 -17.65
C THR A 446 -5.76 4.63 -17.84
N TYR A 447 -6.21 5.81 -18.27
CA TYR A 447 -7.63 6.06 -18.51
C TYR A 447 -8.18 5.18 -19.63
N ARG A 448 -7.38 4.92 -20.69
CA ARG A 448 -7.77 4.01 -21.77
C ARG A 448 -8.02 2.59 -21.23
N VAL A 449 -7.12 2.07 -20.39
CA VAL A 449 -7.26 0.73 -19.80
C VAL A 449 -8.53 0.64 -18.94
N ILE A 450 -8.79 1.65 -18.11
CA ILE A 450 -9.98 1.68 -17.25
C ILE A 450 -11.26 1.78 -18.11
N LYS A 451 -11.24 2.65 -19.13
CA LYS A 451 -12.34 2.80 -20.10
C LYS A 451 -12.69 1.46 -20.79
N ASP A 452 -11.66 0.79 -21.34
CA ASP A 452 -11.83 -0.48 -22.05
C ASP A 452 -12.37 -1.57 -21.13
N ASN A 453 -11.87 -1.62 -19.91
CA ASN A 453 -12.36 -2.54 -18.88
C ASN A 453 -13.85 -2.28 -18.55
N SER A 454 -14.23 -1.01 -18.42
CA SER A 454 -15.63 -0.61 -18.13
C SER A 454 -16.55 -1.01 -19.29
N TYR A 455 -16.12 -0.84 -20.56
CA TYR A 455 -16.89 -1.28 -21.72
C TYR A 455 -17.08 -2.80 -21.73
N LYS A 456 -16.03 -3.57 -21.40
CA LYS A 456 -16.13 -5.05 -21.34
C LYS A 456 -17.11 -5.50 -20.26
N GLN A 457 -17.26 -4.73 -19.19
CA GLN A 457 -18.22 -5.02 -18.11
C GLN A 457 -19.61 -4.42 -18.37
N ASN A 458 -19.85 -3.85 -19.56
CA ASN A 458 -21.09 -3.15 -19.95
C ASN A 458 -21.42 -1.93 -19.09
N ASN A 459 -20.43 -1.37 -18.38
CA ASN A 459 -20.60 -0.13 -17.59
C ASN A 459 -20.31 1.07 -18.49
N LYS A 460 -21.28 1.41 -19.35
CA LYS A 460 -21.15 2.46 -20.35
C LYS A 460 -20.98 3.87 -19.72
N ILE A 461 -21.64 4.11 -18.59
CA ILE A 461 -21.59 5.43 -17.94
C ILE A 461 -20.17 5.73 -17.48
N GLU A 462 -19.56 4.79 -16.76
CA GLU A 462 -18.19 4.93 -16.28
C GLU A 462 -17.17 4.96 -17.43
N ALA A 463 -17.39 4.11 -18.45
CA ALA A 463 -16.55 4.08 -19.65
C ALA A 463 -16.53 5.43 -20.36
N LEU A 464 -17.67 6.11 -20.49
CA LEU A 464 -17.75 7.44 -21.10
C LEU A 464 -17.06 8.50 -20.24
N GLU A 465 -17.18 8.40 -18.93
CA GLU A 465 -16.48 9.32 -18.03
C GLU A 465 -14.95 9.18 -18.18
N PHE A 466 -14.43 7.97 -18.20
CA PHE A 466 -12.99 7.74 -18.45
C PHE A 466 -12.57 8.09 -19.86
N SER A 467 -13.46 7.95 -20.85
CA SER A 467 -13.22 8.42 -22.23
C SER A 467 -13.04 9.94 -22.25
N LYS A 468 -13.91 10.66 -21.53
CA LYS A 468 -13.78 12.12 -21.37
C LYS A 468 -12.44 12.49 -20.71
N ARG A 469 -12.07 11.81 -19.61
CA ARG A 469 -10.78 12.06 -18.93
C ARG A 469 -9.59 11.81 -19.86
N GLU A 470 -9.64 10.73 -20.63
CA GLU A 470 -8.62 10.40 -21.64
C GLU A 470 -8.44 11.55 -22.66
N MET A 471 -9.54 12.09 -23.17
CA MET A 471 -9.52 13.19 -24.14
C MET A 471 -9.01 14.50 -23.53
N LEU A 472 -9.36 14.78 -22.28
CA LEU A 472 -8.85 15.96 -21.55
C LEU A 472 -7.34 15.88 -21.35
N VAL A 473 -6.82 14.71 -21.02
CA VAL A 473 -5.37 14.50 -20.88
C VAL A 473 -4.68 14.65 -22.25
N TYR A 474 -5.30 14.13 -23.31
CA TYR A 474 -4.77 14.30 -24.68
C TYR A 474 -4.71 15.78 -25.08
N GLU A 475 -5.74 16.56 -24.74
CA GLU A 475 -5.72 18.02 -24.94
C GLU A 475 -4.51 18.67 -24.25
N ARG A 476 -4.23 18.28 -22.98
CA ARG A 476 -3.09 18.80 -22.24
C ARG A 476 -1.75 18.35 -22.83
N GLU A 477 -1.67 17.09 -23.28
CA GLU A 477 -0.49 16.56 -23.99
C GLU A 477 -0.19 17.39 -25.24
N LEU A 478 -1.20 17.69 -26.05
CA LEU A 478 -1.05 18.49 -27.28
C LEU A 478 -0.63 19.94 -27.00
N LYS A 479 -1.04 20.49 -25.86
CA LYS A 479 -0.63 21.85 -25.45
C LYS A 479 0.83 21.89 -24.98
N SER A 480 1.33 20.79 -24.38
CA SER A 480 2.71 20.73 -23.87
C SER A 480 3.75 20.53 -24.98
N VAL A 481 3.34 20.04 -26.15
CA VAL A 481 4.27 19.78 -27.28
C VAL A 481 3.94 20.74 -28.42
N SER A 482 4.84 21.65 -28.70
CA SER A 482 4.62 22.74 -29.67
C SER A 482 4.53 22.30 -31.13
N SER A 483 4.96 21.10 -31.48
CA SER A 483 5.09 20.63 -32.86
C SER A 483 3.94 19.76 -33.38
N LYS A 484 2.95 19.44 -32.55
CA LYS A 484 1.84 18.55 -32.98
C LYS A 484 0.70 19.31 -33.65
N SER A 485 0.02 18.61 -34.52
CA SER A 485 -1.02 19.07 -35.43
C SER A 485 -2.10 19.93 -34.74
N ASN A 486 -2.30 21.14 -35.28
CA ASN A 486 -3.41 22.03 -34.90
C ASN A 486 -4.79 21.40 -35.23
N ASN A 487 -4.84 20.44 -36.16
CA ASN A 487 -6.09 19.77 -36.57
C ASN A 487 -6.67 18.96 -35.41
N ASP A 488 -5.82 18.23 -34.67
CA ASP A 488 -6.27 17.44 -33.49
C ASP A 488 -6.80 18.37 -32.39
N LYS A 489 -6.14 19.53 -32.20
CA LYS A 489 -6.60 20.50 -31.19
C LYS A 489 -7.98 21.06 -31.54
N LEU A 490 -8.21 21.34 -32.81
CA LEU A 490 -9.51 21.83 -33.30
C LEU A 490 -10.61 20.77 -33.14
N LEU A 491 -10.30 19.53 -33.47
CA LEU A 491 -11.25 18.41 -33.33
C LEU A 491 -11.62 18.16 -31.85
N LEU A 492 -10.65 18.19 -30.98
CA LEU A 492 -10.88 18.04 -29.53
C LEU A 492 -11.72 19.17 -28.98
N LEU A 493 -11.44 20.40 -29.42
CA LEU A 493 -12.24 21.59 -29.04
C LEU A 493 -13.70 21.42 -29.51
N ALA A 494 -13.90 21.00 -30.75
CA ALA A 494 -15.24 20.76 -31.30
C ALA A 494 -16.01 19.71 -30.47
N ASN A 495 -15.36 18.60 -30.11
CA ASN A 495 -15.96 17.56 -29.29
C ASN A 495 -16.26 18.06 -27.86
N LYS A 496 -15.34 18.83 -27.26
CA LYS A 496 -15.50 19.38 -25.92
C LYS A 496 -16.69 20.33 -25.86
N VAL A 497 -16.75 21.26 -26.82
CA VAL A 497 -17.79 22.32 -26.88
C VAL A 497 -19.16 21.70 -27.18
N SER A 498 -19.22 20.77 -28.16
CA SER A 498 -20.50 20.26 -28.67
C SER A 498 -21.21 19.29 -27.74
N ASN A 499 -20.49 18.40 -27.03
CA ASN A 499 -21.17 17.41 -26.16
C ASN A 499 -20.33 16.96 -24.96
N ASN A 500 -19.27 17.69 -24.62
CA ASN A 500 -18.35 17.38 -23.50
C ASN A 500 -17.81 15.94 -23.62
N PHE A 501 -17.28 15.61 -24.81
CA PHE A 501 -16.72 14.28 -25.14
C PHE A 501 -17.73 13.13 -24.96
N GLY A 502 -19.01 13.39 -25.33
CA GLY A 502 -20.07 12.38 -25.31
C GLY A 502 -20.79 12.23 -23.98
N THR A 503 -20.51 13.07 -23.00
CA THR A 503 -21.12 12.94 -21.67
C THR A 503 -22.36 13.82 -21.47
N ASN A 504 -22.58 14.84 -22.32
CA ASN A 504 -23.65 15.84 -22.10
C ASN A 504 -24.50 16.06 -23.38
N TRP A 505 -25.66 15.40 -23.43
CA TRP A 505 -26.58 15.49 -24.57
C TRP A 505 -27.21 16.89 -24.73
N LEU A 506 -27.43 17.62 -23.62
CA LEU A 506 -28.01 18.94 -23.67
C LEU A 506 -27.10 19.93 -24.40
N ARG A 507 -25.75 19.82 -24.19
CA ARG A 507 -24.79 20.61 -24.96
C ARG A 507 -24.93 20.32 -26.47
N GLY A 508 -25.20 19.07 -26.87
CA GLY A 508 -25.40 18.70 -28.27
C GLY A 508 -26.59 19.43 -28.87
N ILE A 509 -27.71 19.46 -28.17
CA ILE A 509 -28.94 20.17 -28.62
C ILE A 509 -28.65 21.66 -28.72
N LEU A 510 -28.01 22.26 -27.67
CA LEU A 510 -27.72 23.68 -27.66
C LEU A 510 -26.73 24.06 -28.77
N PHE A 511 -25.73 23.23 -29.04
CA PHE A 511 -24.78 23.44 -30.13
C PHE A 511 -25.53 23.44 -31.48
N THR A 512 -26.44 22.47 -31.69
CA THR A 512 -27.25 22.36 -32.90
C THR A 512 -28.13 23.62 -33.10
N ALA A 513 -28.86 24.02 -32.04
CA ALA A 513 -29.72 25.20 -32.07
C ALA A 513 -28.92 26.50 -32.31
N SER A 514 -27.77 26.63 -31.63
CA SER A 514 -26.93 27.81 -31.74
C SER A 514 -26.29 27.93 -33.13
N THR A 515 -25.86 26.83 -33.72
CA THR A 515 -25.34 26.82 -35.09
C THR A 515 -26.44 27.16 -36.10
N GLY A 516 -27.68 26.69 -35.83
CA GLY A 516 -28.85 27.06 -36.62
C GLY A 516 -29.14 28.55 -36.54
N ILE A 517 -29.11 29.13 -35.35
CA ILE A 517 -29.33 30.56 -35.11
C ILE A 517 -28.23 31.39 -35.83
N ILE A 518 -26.99 31.02 -35.69
CA ILE A 518 -25.86 31.70 -36.36
C ILE A 518 -26.07 31.66 -37.87
N THR A 519 -26.42 30.49 -38.43
CA THR A 519 -26.66 30.32 -39.86
C THR A 519 -27.79 31.26 -40.33
N TYR A 520 -28.91 31.25 -39.57
CA TYR A 520 -30.06 32.09 -39.85
C TYR A 520 -29.66 33.58 -39.86
N LEU A 521 -28.93 34.05 -38.86
CA LEU A 521 -28.51 35.42 -38.75
C LEU A 521 -27.56 35.84 -39.90
N LEU A 522 -26.65 34.94 -40.28
CA LEU A 522 -25.73 35.18 -41.41
C LEU A 522 -26.52 35.28 -42.72
N MET A 523 -27.49 34.44 -42.93
CA MET A 523 -28.36 34.48 -44.11
C MET A 523 -29.20 35.75 -44.12
N LEU A 524 -29.72 36.23 -42.96
CA LEU A 524 -30.44 37.51 -42.85
C LEU A 524 -29.58 38.66 -43.27
N CYS A 525 -28.29 38.67 -42.90
CA CYS A 525 -27.36 39.73 -43.29
C CYS A 525 -27.14 39.83 -44.81
N CYS A 526 -27.48 38.77 -45.55
CA CYS A 526 -27.34 38.74 -47.01
C CYS A 526 -28.61 39.26 -47.73
N LEU A 527 -29.69 39.60 -47.03
CA LEU A 527 -30.88 40.10 -47.64
C LEU A 527 -30.70 41.54 -48.18
N PRO A 528 -31.13 41.84 -49.42
CA PRO A 528 -30.86 43.13 -50.03
C PRO A 528 -31.61 44.32 -49.40
N PHE A 529 -32.66 44.03 -48.61
CA PHE A 529 -33.47 45.04 -47.97
C PHE A 529 -33.17 45.24 -46.49
N ILE A 530 -32.14 44.56 -45.96
CA ILE A 530 -31.88 44.62 -44.51
C ILE A 530 -31.17 45.92 -44.14
N HIS A 531 -31.66 46.58 -43.10
CA HIS A 531 -31.06 47.83 -42.62
C HIS A 531 -29.77 47.51 -41.83
N ASN A 532 -28.79 48.40 -41.95
CA ASN A 532 -27.47 48.26 -41.29
C ASN A 532 -27.55 47.99 -39.79
N THR A 533 -28.55 48.54 -39.11
CA THR A 533 -28.78 48.33 -37.68
C THR A 533 -28.99 46.86 -37.36
N TYR A 534 -29.76 46.10 -38.18
CA TYR A 534 -30.03 44.68 -37.98
C TYR A 534 -28.79 43.82 -38.29
N ILE A 535 -27.98 44.29 -39.22
CA ILE A 535 -26.67 43.63 -39.48
C ILE A 535 -25.80 43.72 -38.22
N ILE A 536 -25.71 44.89 -37.59
CA ILE A 536 -24.95 45.13 -36.36
C ILE A 536 -25.51 44.26 -35.21
N ILE A 537 -26.82 44.24 -35.05
CA ILE A 537 -27.50 43.43 -34.02
C ILE A 537 -27.19 41.92 -34.22
N SER A 538 -27.30 41.44 -35.46
CA SER A 538 -27.00 40.04 -35.80
C SER A 538 -25.55 39.66 -35.46
N PHE A 539 -24.60 40.49 -35.83
CA PHE A 539 -23.19 40.23 -35.53
C PHE A 539 -22.91 40.26 -34.01
N THR A 540 -23.59 41.16 -33.27
CA THR A 540 -23.47 41.22 -31.81
C THR A 540 -23.97 39.94 -31.19
N PHE A 541 -25.11 39.41 -31.60
CA PHE A 541 -25.65 38.13 -31.10
C PHE A 541 -24.72 36.95 -31.45
N ILE A 542 -24.19 36.93 -32.67
CA ILE A 542 -23.23 35.87 -33.06
C ILE A 542 -22.02 35.90 -32.12
N ILE A 543 -21.45 37.08 -31.82
CA ILE A 543 -20.29 37.24 -30.93
C ILE A 543 -20.67 36.75 -29.51
N ILE A 544 -21.85 37.08 -29.00
CA ILE A 544 -22.31 36.63 -27.67
C ILE A 544 -22.44 35.11 -27.62
N ILE A 545 -23.02 34.49 -28.65
CA ILE A 545 -23.18 33.03 -28.73
C ILE A 545 -21.78 32.36 -28.72
N ILE A 546 -20.84 32.84 -29.55
CA ILE A 546 -19.48 32.30 -29.61
C ILE A 546 -18.78 32.49 -28.25
N SER A 547 -18.96 33.63 -27.59
CA SER A 547 -18.38 33.90 -26.27
C SER A 547 -18.93 32.92 -25.21
N ALA A 548 -20.24 32.65 -25.23
CA ALA A 548 -20.84 31.68 -24.31
C ALA A 548 -20.25 30.29 -24.50
N PHE A 549 -20.03 29.86 -25.72
CA PHE A 549 -19.35 28.56 -25.98
C PHE A 549 -17.88 28.56 -25.52
N SER A 550 -17.20 29.70 -25.56
CA SER A 550 -15.85 29.85 -25.03
C SER A 550 -15.80 29.60 -23.53
N PHE A 551 -16.84 29.97 -22.78
CA PHE A 551 -16.95 29.64 -21.34
C PHE A 551 -17.08 28.14 -21.10
N LEU A 552 -17.79 27.41 -21.97
CA LEU A 552 -17.92 25.96 -21.87
C LEU A 552 -16.58 25.23 -22.07
N ASN A 553 -15.62 25.88 -22.70
CA ASN A 553 -14.28 25.30 -22.90
C ASN A 553 -13.43 25.32 -21.61
N LYS A 554 -13.81 26.07 -20.57
CA LYS A 554 -13.03 26.22 -19.33
C LYS A 554 -13.35 25.19 -18.25
N ASP A 555 -13.92 24.05 -18.63
CA ASP A 555 -14.26 22.93 -17.72
C ASP A 555 -15.24 23.32 -16.60
N ILE A 556 -15.94 24.42 -16.78
CA ILE A 556 -17.00 24.83 -15.86
C ILE A 556 -18.26 24.08 -16.29
N ASP A 557 -18.63 23.03 -15.60
CA ASP A 557 -19.92 22.36 -15.78
C ASP A 557 -21.05 23.17 -15.12
N SER A 558 -20.98 24.48 -15.28
CA SER A 558 -22.01 25.36 -14.74
C SER A 558 -23.20 25.40 -15.68
N PHE A 559 -24.37 25.40 -15.13
CA PHE A 559 -25.64 25.61 -15.82
C PHE A 559 -25.72 27.04 -16.42
N LEU A 560 -24.89 27.95 -15.93
CA LEU A 560 -24.95 29.38 -16.24
C LEU A 560 -24.73 29.70 -17.73
N PRO A 561 -23.71 29.19 -18.44
CA PRO A 561 -23.58 29.44 -19.88
C PRO A 561 -24.76 28.91 -20.69
N ILE A 562 -25.32 27.77 -20.28
CA ILE A 562 -26.51 27.18 -20.91
C ILE A 562 -27.70 28.10 -20.76
N LEU A 563 -27.94 28.60 -19.55
CA LEU A 563 -29.02 29.53 -19.23
C LEU A 563 -28.88 30.82 -20.00
N ILE A 564 -27.65 31.35 -20.08
CA ILE A 564 -27.35 32.56 -20.86
C ILE A 564 -27.73 32.35 -22.33
N LEU A 565 -27.34 31.24 -22.94
CA LEU A 565 -27.67 30.92 -24.34
C LEU A 565 -29.19 30.83 -24.56
N ILE A 566 -29.93 30.23 -23.63
CA ILE A 566 -31.39 30.11 -23.70
C ILE A 566 -32.03 31.51 -23.63
N ILE A 567 -31.63 32.36 -22.68
CA ILE A 567 -32.15 33.72 -22.49
C ILE A 567 -31.83 34.54 -23.73
N LEU A 568 -30.62 34.49 -24.26
CA LEU A 568 -30.21 35.24 -25.46
C LEU A 568 -31.02 34.81 -26.69
N SER A 569 -31.25 33.49 -26.85
CA SER A 569 -32.08 32.97 -27.94
C SER A 569 -33.51 33.49 -27.86
N PHE A 570 -34.06 33.54 -26.65
CA PHE A 570 -35.40 34.05 -26.39
C PHE A 570 -35.50 35.53 -26.65
N LEU A 571 -34.53 36.32 -26.19
CA LEU A 571 -34.45 37.78 -26.45
C LEU A 571 -34.33 38.07 -27.94
N LEU A 572 -33.52 37.31 -28.66
CA LEU A 572 -33.37 37.44 -30.12
C LEU A 572 -34.68 37.17 -30.82
N ALA A 573 -35.42 36.14 -30.40
CA ALA A 573 -36.73 35.81 -30.96
C ALA A 573 -37.70 36.98 -30.75
N ILE A 574 -37.74 37.58 -29.55
CA ILE A 574 -38.60 38.76 -29.25
C ILE A 574 -38.26 39.93 -30.19
N ILE A 575 -36.96 40.22 -30.35
CA ILE A 575 -36.49 41.34 -31.22
C ILE A 575 -36.90 41.08 -32.66
N LEU A 576 -36.72 39.85 -33.17
CA LEU A 576 -37.11 39.52 -34.54
C LEU A 576 -38.62 39.60 -34.74
N PHE A 577 -39.43 39.12 -33.76
CA PHE A 577 -40.89 39.14 -33.85
C PHE A 577 -41.48 40.56 -33.73
N LYS A 578 -40.80 41.49 -33.04
CA LYS A 578 -41.31 42.86 -32.83
C LYS A 578 -40.73 43.87 -33.84
N SER A 579 -39.84 43.46 -34.77
CA SER A 579 -39.19 44.39 -35.69
C SER A 579 -40.17 44.93 -36.73
N PRO A 580 -40.35 46.24 -36.83
CA PRO A 580 -41.24 46.87 -37.84
C PRO A 580 -40.60 46.85 -39.25
N PHE A 581 -39.32 46.60 -39.37
CA PHE A 581 -38.56 46.59 -40.64
C PHE A 581 -38.57 45.23 -41.34
N LEU A 582 -39.13 44.19 -40.71
CA LEU A 582 -39.31 42.90 -41.36
C LEU A 582 -40.70 42.78 -42.02
N TYR A 583 -41.14 43.88 -42.62
CA TYR A 583 -42.36 43.97 -43.44
C TYR A 583 -41.95 44.19 -44.90
N LYS A 584 -42.22 43.25 -45.73
CA LYS A 584 -42.23 43.38 -47.18
C LYS A 584 -43.69 43.58 -47.60
N GLU A 585 -43.95 44.41 -48.60
CA GLU A 585 -45.27 44.78 -49.04
C GLU A 585 -46.31 43.63 -48.84
N ASN A 586 -47.28 43.82 -47.93
CA ASN A 586 -48.43 42.94 -47.62
C ASN A 586 -48.12 41.56 -47.04
N THR A 587 -46.89 41.29 -46.60
CA THR A 587 -46.57 39.99 -45.93
C THR A 587 -45.97 40.20 -44.56
N HIS A 588 -46.48 39.47 -43.54
CA HIS A 588 -45.89 39.50 -42.16
C HIS A 588 -44.68 38.56 -42.12
N ILE A 589 -43.51 39.08 -42.32
CA ILE A 589 -42.25 38.31 -42.32
C ILE A 589 -42.10 37.47 -41.04
N LYS A 590 -42.64 37.96 -39.93
CA LYS A 590 -42.62 37.21 -38.64
C LYS A 590 -43.26 35.81 -38.76
N ASP A 591 -44.24 35.65 -39.70
CA ASP A 591 -44.93 34.37 -39.85
C ASP A 591 -44.04 33.32 -40.58
N TYR A 592 -42.93 33.74 -41.17
CA TYR A 592 -41.98 32.86 -41.86
C TYR A 592 -40.71 32.56 -41.05
N ILE A 593 -40.48 33.24 -39.95
CA ILE A 593 -39.23 33.11 -39.17
C ILE A 593 -39.07 31.67 -38.65
N ILE A 594 -40.11 31.10 -38.02
CA ILE A 594 -40.08 29.74 -37.50
C ILE A 594 -40.00 28.71 -38.63
N PRO A 595 -40.85 28.78 -39.66
CA PRO A 595 -40.75 27.83 -40.81
C PRO A 595 -39.36 27.87 -41.48
N ASP A 596 -38.80 29.05 -41.73
CA ASP A 596 -37.49 29.21 -42.36
C ASP A 596 -36.37 28.65 -41.46
N PHE A 597 -36.44 28.89 -40.13
CA PHE A 597 -35.49 28.33 -39.18
C PHE A 597 -35.53 26.79 -39.19
N ILE A 598 -36.77 26.21 -39.20
CA ILE A 598 -36.93 24.75 -39.25
C ILE A 598 -36.33 24.20 -40.56
N LYS A 599 -36.50 24.91 -41.71
CA LYS A 599 -35.88 24.51 -42.97
C LYS A 599 -34.36 24.52 -42.92
N ILE A 600 -33.75 25.46 -42.20
CA ILE A 600 -32.30 25.49 -41.98
C ILE A 600 -31.85 24.27 -41.17
N LEU A 601 -32.57 23.95 -40.11
CA LEU A 601 -32.26 22.79 -39.26
C LEU A 601 -32.45 21.45 -39.98
N ASN A 602 -33.30 21.37 -41.01
CA ASN A 602 -33.53 20.15 -41.78
C ASN A 602 -32.39 19.93 -42.80
N VAL A 603 -31.35 19.20 -42.34
CA VAL A 603 -30.13 18.95 -43.15
C VAL A 603 -30.39 17.94 -44.31
N ILE A 604 -31.52 17.24 -44.29
CA ILE A 604 -31.87 16.24 -45.29
C ILE A 604 -32.34 16.90 -46.58
N ASP A 605 -33.09 18.01 -46.46
CA ASP A 605 -33.60 18.73 -47.63
C ASP A 605 -32.47 19.52 -48.27
N LEU A 606 -32.07 19.13 -49.47
CA LEU A 606 -30.95 19.73 -50.18
C LEU A 606 -31.33 21.08 -50.83
N LYS A 607 -32.64 21.35 -51.02
CA LYS A 607 -33.10 22.59 -51.71
C LYS A 607 -34.24 23.25 -50.93
N PRO A 608 -34.04 23.65 -49.69
CA PRO A 608 -35.15 24.08 -48.81
C PRO A 608 -35.84 25.37 -49.24
N PHE A 609 -35.22 26.22 -50.05
CA PHE A 609 -35.73 27.53 -50.42
C PHE A 609 -35.92 27.69 -51.92
N GLU A 610 -35.82 26.60 -52.70
CA GLU A 610 -36.00 26.67 -54.16
C GLU A 610 -37.48 26.76 -54.50
N LYS A 611 -37.90 27.83 -55.18
CA LYS A 611 -39.25 28.07 -55.70
C LYS A 611 -40.36 28.18 -54.62
N GLU A 612 -40.04 28.53 -53.38
CA GLU A 612 -41.10 28.76 -52.40
C GLU A 612 -41.50 30.22 -52.30
N GLU A 613 -42.81 30.47 -52.56
CA GLU A 613 -43.39 31.80 -52.41
C GLU A 613 -43.47 32.26 -50.98
N ASN A 614 -43.32 31.36 -50.01
CA ASN A 614 -43.51 31.60 -48.61
C ASN A 614 -42.21 31.56 -47.78
N SER A 615 -41.12 32.17 -48.27
CA SER A 615 -39.87 32.34 -47.57
C SER A 615 -39.32 33.74 -47.77
N ILE A 616 -38.62 34.28 -46.74
CA ILE A 616 -37.92 35.58 -46.83
C ILE A 616 -36.60 35.45 -47.61
N PHE A 617 -36.08 34.22 -47.76
CA PHE A 617 -34.76 34.00 -48.37
C PHE A 617 -34.86 33.72 -49.88
N ASN A 618 -34.30 34.64 -50.68
CA ASN A 618 -33.96 34.39 -52.05
C ASN A 618 -32.45 34.09 -52.07
N LEU A 619 -32.09 32.83 -52.30
CA LEU A 619 -30.71 32.39 -52.12
C LEU A 619 -29.77 33.02 -53.18
N SER A 620 -28.96 33.99 -52.72
CA SER A 620 -27.79 34.43 -53.42
C SER A 620 -26.62 33.47 -53.22
N GLY A 621 -25.55 33.63 -53.98
CA GLY A 621 -24.39 32.73 -53.85
C GLY A 621 -23.83 32.71 -52.44
N LEU A 622 -23.78 33.88 -51.77
CA LEU A 622 -23.25 34.00 -50.40
C LEU A 622 -24.21 33.36 -49.36
N SER A 623 -25.53 33.53 -49.53
CA SER A 623 -26.51 32.84 -48.67
C SER A 623 -26.41 31.33 -48.79
N TYR A 624 -26.20 30.81 -49.99
CA TYR A 624 -26.01 29.39 -50.23
C TYR A 624 -24.77 28.84 -49.50
N LEU A 625 -23.68 29.62 -49.53
CA LEU A 625 -22.45 29.24 -48.85
C LEU A 625 -22.68 29.16 -47.34
N PHE A 626 -23.35 30.15 -46.74
CA PHE A 626 -23.65 30.16 -45.31
C PHE A 626 -24.57 29.01 -44.95
N LEU A 627 -25.59 28.71 -45.78
CA LEU A 627 -26.48 27.58 -45.54
C LEU A 627 -25.70 26.24 -45.60
N PHE A 628 -24.83 26.06 -46.58
CA PHE A 628 -24.03 24.86 -46.78
C PHE A 628 -23.10 24.61 -45.54
N ILE A 629 -22.33 25.63 -45.18
CA ILE A 629 -21.41 25.55 -44.02
C ILE A 629 -22.22 25.29 -42.73
N GLY A 630 -23.29 26.06 -42.51
CA GLY A 630 -24.14 25.93 -41.33
C GLY A 630 -24.69 24.53 -41.17
N ARG A 631 -25.15 23.92 -42.29
CA ARG A 631 -25.69 22.56 -42.25
C ARG A 631 -24.64 21.47 -41.92
N ILE A 632 -23.39 21.70 -42.31
CA ILE A 632 -22.28 20.81 -41.84
C ILE A 632 -22.20 20.84 -40.32
N PHE A 633 -22.21 22.00 -39.70
CA PHE A 633 -22.15 22.12 -38.23
C PHE A 633 -23.43 21.67 -37.56
N ILE A 634 -24.60 21.87 -38.13
CA ILE A 634 -25.89 21.39 -37.63
C ILE A 634 -25.91 19.85 -37.65
N GLY A 635 -25.49 19.22 -38.78
CA GLY A 635 -25.37 17.80 -38.92
C GLY A 635 -24.39 17.21 -37.90
N TYR A 636 -23.27 17.85 -37.71
CA TYR A 636 -22.30 17.48 -36.63
C TYR A 636 -22.96 17.56 -35.25
N GLY A 637 -23.74 18.62 -34.99
CA GLY A 637 -24.46 18.77 -33.71
C GLY A 637 -25.47 17.65 -33.47
N TYR A 638 -26.22 17.24 -34.50
CA TYR A 638 -27.12 16.07 -34.41
C TYR A 638 -26.36 14.79 -34.08
N TYR A 639 -25.26 14.55 -34.77
CA TYR A 639 -24.40 13.39 -34.49
C TYR A 639 -23.92 13.40 -33.03
N GLN A 640 -23.45 14.54 -32.55
CA GLN A 640 -22.95 14.67 -31.17
C GLN A 640 -24.05 14.47 -30.13
N THR A 641 -25.27 14.92 -30.42
CA THR A 641 -26.43 14.70 -29.55
C THR A 641 -26.77 13.20 -29.45
N ILE A 642 -26.84 12.53 -30.60
CA ILE A 642 -27.08 11.09 -30.67
C ILE A 642 -25.99 10.32 -29.92
N GLN A 643 -24.74 10.71 -30.09
CA GLN A 643 -23.60 10.07 -29.42
C GLN A 643 -23.72 10.18 -27.90
N ALA A 644 -24.13 11.35 -27.39
CA ALA A 644 -24.31 11.55 -25.96
C ALA A 644 -25.51 10.77 -25.39
N PHE A 645 -26.55 10.50 -26.21
CA PHE A 645 -27.68 9.65 -25.80
C PHE A 645 -27.30 8.16 -25.69
N ARG A 646 -26.25 7.70 -26.34
CA ARG A 646 -25.81 6.30 -26.31
C ARG A 646 -25.57 5.77 -24.89
N LYS A 647 -25.21 6.66 -23.94
CA LYS A 647 -25.01 6.23 -22.56
C LYS A 647 -26.27 5.67 -21.89
N PHE A 648 -27.45 6.04 -22.42
CA PHE A 648 -28.76 5.57 -21.93
C PHE A 648 -29.34 4.44 -22.78
N GLY A 649 -28.72 4.12 -23.93
CA GLY A 649 -29.23 3.11 -24.84
C GLY A 649 -28.76 1.70 -24.48
N LYS A 650 -29.63 0.73 -24.69
CA LYS A 650 -29.24 -0.68 -24.65
C LYS A 650 -28.30 -0.99 -25.82
N SER A 651 -27.29 -1.84 -25.61
CA SER A 651 -26.38 -2.32 -26.66
C SER A 651 -27.08 -3.23 -27.64
#